data_92840dade6b43c22107f1f967ffefe8a
#
_entry.id   92840dade6b43c22107f1f967ffefe8a
#
_cell.length_a   1.000
_cell.length_b   1.000
_cell.length_c   1.000
_cell.angle_alpha   90.00
_cell.angle_beta   90.00
_cell.angle_gamma   90.00
#
_symmetry.space_group_name_H-M   'P 1'
#
loop_
_entity.id
_entity.type
_entity.pdbx_description
1 polymer ?
#
loop_
_entity_poly.entity_id
_entity_poly.type
_entity_poly.pdbx_seq_one_letter_code
_entity_poly.pdbx_strand_id
1 'polypeptide(L)'
;MAEWLTVRGAREHNLKGVDIALPRDKMAVFTGLSGSGKSSLAFDTIFAEGQRRYVESLSSYARMFLGQMDKPDVDYIDGLSPAVSIDQKSTNRNPRSTVGTITEIYDYLRLLYSRAGTPHCPQCDAVIQRQTPQQIVDQILQYEERTKFQVLAPIVRKRKGEFQDLFADLAAQGYSRVNVDGETYQLSDPPKLEKQIKHTIDVIVDRLQVKASQKQRLTDSVETALKLADGLVGFDFVDLEADDPERVQIFSEKMACPNGHKLDVEEYEPRAFSFNSPFGACPACDGLGVRKEIDTDLVIPDPDAPAVDAFQPWNSSPNKKYFVRLIEALAKEEDFDAHAPFSSLTKTQQKHLVQGSSTKVSVRYKNRYGRQRSFTAAYEGVIGYLERKLEQAETDTQKDRLLAYTREVPCPTCKGARLKPEILAVRLDSTTHGERSIAGLTELSIEDASEYLDNLVLGYREEMIAGAVLREIQARLHFLLDVGLNYLTLARSAGTLSGGEAQRIRLATQIGSGLAGVLYVLDEPSIGLHQRDNNRLIATLKKLRDLGNTLVVVEHDEDTIREADWLIDIGPRAGEYGGEVVYQGEPEGLKEAENSITGDYLAGRKKIEVPATRRPVDADRTIKVVGARENNLQNVEVEIPLGLLVAVTGVSGSGKSTLVNEILAKTLQNELNGARQVPGRVKRVEGLDSLDKLVQVDQSPIGRTPRSNPATYTGVFDKIRNLFAETQEAKVRGYKAGRFSFNVKGGRCEACRGDGTIKIEMNFLPDVYVPCEVCGGARYNRETLEVRYKGKTIAEVLDMPISEAAEFFEPISSIHRYLATLVDVGLGYVRLGQSATTLSGGEAQRVKLATELQKRSNGRTIYILDEPTTGLHFEDIRKLMLVLNGLVEKGNTVLVIEHNLDVVKSADWIIDMGPEGGSGGGTVVAQGTPEDVAQVEGSFTGEYLQRVLV
;
A
#
# COMPACT_ATOMS: atom_id res chain seq x y z
N MET A 1 -2.17 6.15 42.40
CA MET A 1 -1.53 5.33 41.35
C MET A 1 -0.02 5.52 41.52
N ALA A 2 0.81 4.53 41.15
CA ALA A 2 2.25 4.72 41.18
C ALA A 2 2.64 5.90 40.27
N GLU A 3 3.49 6.80 40.75
CA GLU A 3 3.98 7.95 39.96
C GLU A 3 5.05 7.54 38.94
N TRP A 4 5.61 6.35 39.10
CA TRP A 4 6.72 5.81 38.30
C TRP A 4 6.38 4.45 37.72
N LEU A 5 6.83 4.21 36.49
CA LEU A 5 6.97 2.88 35.91
C LEU A 5 8.40 2.43 36.20
N THR A 6 8.54 1.31 36.89
CA THR A 6 9.86 0.78 37.31
C THR A 6 10.07 -0.61 36.70
N VAL A 7 11.21 -0.79 36.05
CA VAL A 7 11.69 -2.08 35.53
C VAL A 7 12.95 -2.46 36.28
N ARG A 8 13.08 -3.72 36.72
CA ARG A 8 14.27 -4.23 37.36
C ARG A 8 14.71 -5.57 36.77
N GLY A 9 15.99 -5.66 36.48
CA GLY A 9 16.64 -6.89 36.04
C GLY A 9 16.19 -7.35 34.67
N ALA A 10 15.97 -6.44 33.70
CA ALA A 10 15.60 -6.79 32.32
C ALA A 10 16.79 -7.44 31.58
N ARG A 11 16.57 -8.64 31.01
CA ARG A 11 17.63 -9.47 30.37
C ARG A 11 17.25 -9.97 28.97
N GLU A 12 16.17 -9.40 28.37
CA GLU A 12 15.81 -9.78 27.02
C GLU A 12 16.92 -9.47 26.00
N HIS A 13 17.21 -10.42 25.13
CA HIS A 13 18.21 -10.34 24.08
C HIS A 13 19.61 -9.97 24.62
N ASN A 14 20.06 -8.73 24.36
CA ASN A 14 21.40 -8.24 24.78
C ASN A 14 21.35 -7.39 26.04
N LEU A 15 20.23 -7.23 26.72
CA LEU A 15 20.13 -6.48 27.97
C LEU A 15 20.86 -7.17 29.13
N LYS A 16 21.58 -6.42 29.91
CA LYS A 16 22.49 -6.92 30.99
C LYS A 16 21.90 -6.69 32.38
N GLY A 17 20.66 -7.11 32.62
CA GLY A 17 20.02 -6.91 33.92
C GLY A 17 19.70 -5.45 34.17
N VAL A 18 19.05 -4.81 33.25
CA VAL A 18 18.80 -3.36 33.23
C VAL A 18 17.74 -2.97 34.25
N ASP A 19 18.07 -1.95 35.06
CA ASP A 19 17.16 -1.28 35.98
C ASP A 19 16.85 0.14 35.47
N ILE A 20 15.55 0.47 35.32
CA ILE A 20 15.08 1.81 34.96
C ILE A 20 13.88 2.25 35.79
N ALA A 21 13.73 3.55 35.92
CA ALA A 21 12.53 4.20 36.41
C ALA A 21 12.16 5.37 35.49
N LEU A 22 10.94 5.39 35.00
CA LEU A 22 10.43 6.49 34.18
C LEU A 22 9.13 7.06 34.75
N PRO A 23 8.96 8.39 34.72
CA PRO A 23 7.76 9.02 35.27
C PRO A 23 6.55 8.70 34.38
N ARG A 24 5.41 8.44 34.99
CA ARG A 24 4.14 8.26 34.28
C ARG A 24 3.59 9.61 33.80
N ASP A 25 2.72 9.53 32.81
CA ASP A 25 2.05 10.69 32.17
C ASP A 25 3.07 11.69 31.57
N LYS A 26 4.20 11.13 31.09
CA LYS A 26 5.33 11.82 30.48
C LYS A 26 5.75 11.17 29.19
N MET A 27 6.48 11.90 28.35
CA MET A 27 7.11 11.39 27.15
C MET A 27 8.55 11.00 27.48
N ALA A 28 8.81 9.68 27.57
CA ALA A 28 10.15 9.12 27.75
C ALA A 28 10.72 8.67 26.42
N VAL A 29 11.91 9.17 26.05
CA VAL A 29 12.61 8.78 24.82
C VAL A 29 13.74 7.82 25.14
N PHE A 30 13.76 6.68 24.42
CA PHE A 30 14.83 5.68 24.47
C PHE A 30 15.76 5.89 23.29
N THR A 31 17.00 6.23 23.57
CA THR A 31 18.01 6.55 22.55
C THR A 31 19.25 5.66 22.72
N GLY A 32 20.22 5.78 21.80
CA GLY A 32 21.46 5.00 21.77
C GLY A 32 21.73 4.38 20.39
N LEU A 33 22.86 3.72 20.23
CA LEU A 33 23.29 3.11 18.97
C LEU A 33 22.29 2.08 18.43
N SER A 34 22.27 1.89 17.11
CA SER A 34 21.50 0.79 16.50
C SER A 34 22.01 -0.55 17.07
N GLY A 35 21.06 -1.42 17.53
CA GLY A 35 21.39 -2.68 18.19
C GLY A 35 21.90 -2.56 19.65
N SER A 36 21.75 -1.42 20.31
CA SER A 36 22.13 -1.26 21.73
C SER A 36 21.17 -1.92 22.72
N GLY A 37 19.94 -2.30 22.31
CA GLY A 37 18.94 -2.93 23.17
C GLY A 37 17.70 -2.06 23.45
N LYS A 38 17.55 -0.91 22.79
CA LYS A 38 16.40 -0.01 22.94
C LYS A 38 15.05 -0.70 22.71
N SER A 39 14.92 -1.34 21.56
CA SER A 39 13.67 -2.04 21.19
C SER A 39 13.44 -3.25 22.10
N SER A 40 14.49 -3.95 22.53
CA SER A 40 14.41 -5.06 23.49
C SER A 40 13.83 -4.60 24.83
N LEU A 41 14.22 -3.41 25.31
CA LEU A 41 13.67 -2.86 26.54
C LEU A 41 12.24 -2.33 26.36
N ALA A 42 12.00 -1.55 25.28
CA ALA A 42 10.72 -0.90 25.04
C ALA A 42 9.61 -1.90 24.62
N PHE A 43 9.89 -2.76 23.63
CA PHE A 43 8.91 -3.67 23.05
C PHE A 43 8.93 -5.05 23.67
N ASP A 44 10.10 -5.71 23.69
CA ASP A 44 10.19 -7.11 24.11
C ASP A 44 10.10 -7.26 25.65
N THR A 45 10.31 -6.17 26.42
CA THR A 45 10.20 -6.17 27.88
C THR A 45 8.97 -5.40 28.37
N ILE A 46 8.91 -4.08 28.19
CA ILE A 46 7.87 -3.22 28.80
C ILE A 46 6.52 -3.46 28.13
N PHE A 47 6.45 -3.36 26.80
CA PHE A 47 5.20 -3.57 26.05
C PHE A 47 4.72 -5.02 26.19
N ALA A 48 5.62 -6.00 26.01
CA ALA A 48 5.28 -7.42 26.08
C ALA A 48 4.68 -7.80 27.44
N GLU A 49 5.26 -7.33 28.56
CA GLU A 49 4.71 -7.57 29.89
C GLU A 49 3.36 -6.83 30.12
N GLY A 50 3.23 -5.58 29.63
CA GLY A 50 1.98 -4.84 29.68
C GLY A 50 0.85 -5.55 28.94
N GLN A 51 1.13 -6.03 27.74
CA GLN A 51 0.19 -6.79 26.93
C GLN A 51 -0.14 -8.15 27.56
N ARG A 52 0.87 -8.88 28.08
CA ARG A 52 0.69 -10.15 28.78
C ARG A 52 -0.29 -10.00 29.97
N ARG A 53 -0.07 -9.02 30.85
CA ARG A 53 -0.94 -8.73 31.99
C ARG A 53 -2.35 -8.36 31.58
N TYR A 54 -2.49 -7.58 30.49
CA TYR A 54 -3.80 -7.24 29.94
C TYR A 54 -4.53 -8.49 29.45
N VAL A 55 -3.88 -9.35 28.67
CA VAL A 55 -4.45 -10.61 28.15
C VAL A 55 -4.81 -11.55 29.33
N GLU A 56 -3.98 -11.64 30.35
CA GLU A 56 -4.27 -12.45 31.56
C GLU A 56 -5.49 -11.95 32.35
N SER A 57 -5.79 -10.65 32.28
CA SER A 57 -6.98 -10.07 32.90
C SER A 57 -8.30 -10.42 32.20
N LEU A 58 -8.23 -10.90 30.95
CA LEU A 58 -9.37 -11.26 30.13
C LEU A 58 -9.97 -12.62 30.55
N SER A 59 -11.21 -12.90 30.10
CA SER A 59 -11.86 -14.18 30.35
C SER A 59 -11.05 -15.36 29.79
N SER A 60 -11.22 -16.55 30.39
CA SER A 60 -10.57 -17.78 29.91
C SER A 60 -10.89 -18.10 28.45
N TYR A 61 -12.09 -17.74 27.99
CA TYR A 61 -12.50 -17.89 26.59
C TYR A 61 -11.70 -16.97 25.67
N ALA A 62 -11.57 -15.68 26.00
CA ALA A 62 -10.77 -14.72 25.22
C ALA A 62 -9.30 -15.12 25.17
N ARG A 63 -8.73 -15.60 26.29
CA ARG A 63 -7.35 -16.10 26.35
C ARG A 63 -7.08 -17.30 25.44
N MET A 64 -8.07 -18.16 25.23
CA MET A 64 -7.94 -19.32 24.34
C MET A 64 -7.76 -18.91 22.87
N PHE A 65 -8.30 -17.75 22.46
CA PHE A 65 -8.13 -17.21 21.11
C PHE A 65 -6.84 -16.38 20.94
N LEU A 66 -6.39 -15.69 21.99
CA LEU A 66 -5.21 -14.81 21.95
C LEU A 66 -3.88 -15.56 22.17
N GLY A 67 -3.95 -16.83 22.58
CA GLY A 67 -2.76 -17.62 22.90
C GLY A 67 -2.13 -17.25 24.23
N GLN A 68 -1.16 -18.06 24.65
CA GLN A 68 -0.36 -17.80 25.85
C GLN A 68 0.86 -17.00 25.42
N MET A 69 1.05 -15.82 25.98
CA MET A 69 2.22 -14.98 25.70
C MET A 69 3.36 -15.40 26.66
N ASP A 70 4.57 -15.49 26.12
CA ASP A 70 5.75 -15.77 26.93
C ASP A 70 6.02 -14.59 27.88
N LYS A 71 6.44 -14.92 29.08
CA LYS A 71 6.85 -13.90 30.05
C LYS A 71 8.23 -13.41 29.67
N PRO A 72 8.44 -12.08 29.52
CA PRO A 72 9.76 -11.55 29.27
C PRO A 72 10.74 -11.86 30.42
N ASP A 73 12.01 -11.98 30.10
CA ASP A 73 13.08 -12.20 31.09
C ASP A 73 13.37 -10.90 31.84
N VAL A 74 12.59 -10.71 32.90
CA VAL A 74 12.66 -9.54 33.79
C VAL A 74 12.30 -9.96 35.21
N ASP A 75 13.04 -9.43 36.20
CA ASP A 75 12.77 -9.75 37.61
C ASP A 75 11.45 -9.16 38.09
N TYR A 76 11.24 -7.87 37.75
CA TYR A 76 10.08 -7.12 38.24
C TYR A 76 9.74 -5.91 37.36
N ILE A 77 8.45 -5.71 37.11
CA ILE A 77 7.92 -4.46 36.51
C ILE A 77 6.71 -3.99 37.30
N ASP A 78 6.72 -2.71 37.71
CA ASP A 78 5.60 -2.05 38.42
C ASP A 78 5.18 -0.77 37.71
N GLY A 79 3.95 -0.32 37.98
CA GLY A 79 3.41 0.91 37.41
C GLY A 79 2.94 0.79 35.96
N LEU A 80 2.83 -0.44 35.38
CA LEU A 80 2.33 -0.65 34.04
C LEU A 80 0.84 -0.25 33.91
N SER A 81 0.54 0.47 32.86
CA SER A 81 -0.81 0.70 32.32
C SER A 81 -1.11 -0.25 31.16
N PRO A 82 -2.37 -0.36 30.69
CA PRO A 82 -2.67 -1.05 29.45
C PRO A 82 -1.76 -0.50 28.34
N ALA A 83 -1.08 -1.39 27.61
CA ALA A 83 -0.06 -1.00 26.65
C ALA A 83 -0.53 -1.16 25.21
N VAL A 84 -0.21 -0.17 24.38
CA VAL A 84 -0.46 -0.15 22.92
C VAL A 84 0.86 0.10 22.21
N SER A 85 1.21 -0.76 21.24
CA SER A 85 2.38 -0.54 20.39
C SER A 85 2.00 0.08 19.05
N ILE A 86 2.84 0.98 18.58
CA ILE A 86 2.77 1.58 17.24
C ILE A 86 4.11 1.32 16.55
N ASP A 87 4.21 0.13 15.95
CA ASP A 87 5.40 -0.35 15.26
C ASP A 87 5.37 -0.06 13.75
N GLN A 88 6.52 -0.18 13.11
CA GLN A 88 6.69 0.03 11.66
C GLN A 88 6.40 -1.22 10.82
N LYS A 89 6.44 -2.43 11.40
CA LYS A 89 6.56 -3.70 10.65
C LYS A 89 5.27 -4.20 9.99
N SER A 90 4.10 -3.73 10.36
CA SER A 90 2.83 -4.30 9.89
C SER A 90 2.16 -3.45 8.81
N THR A 91 2.62 -3.50 7.57
CA THR A 91 1.84 -2.99 6.43
C THR A 91 0.77 -4.02 6.05
N ASN A 92 -0.49 -3.62 6.11
CA ASN A 92 -1.60 -4.45 5.68
C ASN A 92 -1.55 -4.62 4.16
N ARG A 93 -1.32 -5.85 3.69
CA ARG A 93 -1.24 -6.17 2.24
C ARG A 93 -2.59 -6.49 1.61
N ASN A 94 -3.68 -6.34 2.34
CA ASN A 94 -5.01 -6.58 1.79
C ASN A 94 -5.35 -5.50 0.75
N PRO A 95 -5.58 -5.84 -0.53
CA PRO A 95 -5.86 -4.86 -1.58
C PRO A 95 -7.19 -4.12 -1.39
N ARG A 96 -8.05 -4.62 -0.50
CA ARG A 96 -9.31 -3.98 -0.12
C ARG A 96 -9.19 -2.96 1.00
N SER A 97 -8.05 -2.93 1.70
CA SER A 97 -7.81 -1.94 2.76
C SER A 97 -7.39 -0.60 2.16
N THR A 98 -8.04 0.47 2.58
CA THR A 98 -7.72 1.86 2.21
C THR A 98 -7.44 2.69 3.45
N VAL A 99 -6.87 3.89 3.29
CA VAL A 99 -6.71 4.85 4.39
C VAL A 99 -8.04 5.05 5.11
N GLY A 100 -9.11 5.30 4.37
CA GLY A 100 -10.45 5.50 4.96
C GLY A 100 -10.98 4.31 5.77
N THR A 101 -10.66 3.06 5.37
CA THR A 101 -11.10 1.88 6.13
C THR A 101 -10.24 1.60 7.36
N ILE A 102 -8.94 1.89 7.32
CA ILE A 102 -8.04 1.71 8.48
C ILE A 102 -8.33 2.74 9.57
N THR A 103 -8.68 3.97 9.18
CA THR A 103 -9.03 5.06 10.09
C THR A 103 -10.48 5.00 10.56
N GLU A 104 -11.25 4.03 10.12
CA GLU A 104 -12.70 3.90 10.34
C GLU A 104 -13.54 5.07 9.77
N ILE A 105 -12.92 6.08 9.18
CA ILE A 105 -13.61 7.23 8.57
C ILE A 105 -14.61 6.77 7.52
N TYR A 106 -14.25 5.75 6.72
CA TYR A 106 -15.11 5.20 5.69
C TYR A 106 -16.41 4.60 6.26
N ASP A 107 -16.39 4.02 7.47
CA ASP A 107 -17.57 3.47 8.11
C ASP A 107 -18.55 4.58 8.53
N TYR A 108 -18.03 5.70 9.00
CA TYR A 108 -18.85 6.88 9.29
C TYR A 108 -19.35 7.57 8.00
N LEU A 109 -18.52 7.63 6.94
CA LEU A 109 -18.96 8.14 5.62
C LEU A 109 -20.11 7.33 5.04
N ARG A 110 -20.06 6.00 5.14
CA ARG A 110 -21.19 5.15 4.72
C ARG A 110 -22.48 5.50 5.44
N LEU A 111 -22.40 5.77 6.73
CA LEU A 111 -23.55 6.18 7.53
C LEU A 111 -24.03 7.57 7.13
N LEU A 112 -23.11 8.52 6.93
CA LEU A 112 -23.42 9.88 6.49
C LEU A 112 -24.17 9.88 5.14
N TYR A 113 -23.58 9.22 4.11
CA TYR A 113 -24.18 9.15 2.79
C TYR A 113 -25.52 8.41 2.75
N SER A 114 -25.67 7.36 3.57
CA SER A 114 -26.93 6.61 3.65
C SER A 114 -28.08 7.41 4.29
N ARG A 115 -27.76 8.40 5.14
CA ARG A 115 -28.75 9.16 5.91
C ARG A 115 -29.01 10.57 5.41
N ALA A 116 -28.00 11.22 4.86
CA ALA A 116 -28.05 12.62 4.41
C ALA A 116 -27.80 12.77 2.91
N GLY A 117 -27.32 11.71 2.21
CA GLY A 117 -27.04 11.80 0.79
C GLY A 117 -28.30 11.85 -0.07
N THR A 118 -28.27 12.67 -1.12
CA THR A 118 -29.35 12.79 -2.11
C THR A 118 -29.10 11.81 -3.26
N PRO A 119 -29.94 10.78 -3.45
CA PRO A 119 -29.80 9.83 -4.54
C PRO A 119 -30.25 10.41 -5.87
N HIS A 120 -29.46 10.16 -6.91
CA HIS A 120 -29.75 10.53 -8.30
C HIS A 120 -29.84 9.28 -9.17
N CYS A 121 -30.52 9.41 -10.31
CA CYS A 121 -30.56 8.33 -11.30
C CYS A 121 -29.22 8.28 -12.07
N PRO A 122 -28.51 7.14 -12.11
CA PRO A 122 -27.22 7.05 -12.81
C PRO A 122 -27.33 7.20 -14.34
N GLN A 123 -28.55 7.16 -14.91
CA GLN A 123 -28.79 7.28 -16.36
C GLN A 123 -29.26 8.66 -16.80
N CYS A 124 -30.02 9.37 -15.98
CA CYS A 124 -30.62 10.66 -16.36
C CYS A 124 -30.40 11.78 -15.34
N ASP A 125 -29.65 11.48 -14.26
CA ASP A 125 -29.30 12.44 -13.20
C ASP A 125 -30.47 13.03 -12.40
N ALA A 126 -31.71 12.58 -12.64
CA ALA A 126 -32.87 13.04 -11.91
C ALA A 126 -32.80 12.62 -10.44
N VAL A 127 -33.15 13.52 -9.53
CA VAL A 127 -33.21 13.27 -8.10
C VAL A 127 -34.25 12.18 -7.81
N ILE A 128 -33.85 11.21 -6.97
CA ILE A 128 -34.71 10.11 -6.53
C ILE A 128 -35.21 10.42 -5.13
N GLN A 129 -36.51 10.54 -4.96
CA GLN A 129 -37.12 10.83 -3.65
C GLN A 129 -38.24 9.82 -3.36
N ARG A 130 -38.37 9.42 -2.09
CA ARG A 130 -39.57 8.77 -1.60
C ARG A 130 -40.62 9.81 -1.36
N GLN A 131 -41.80 9.56 -1.87
CA GLN A 131 -42.97 10.42 -1.62
C GLN A 131 -44.01 9.64 -0.82
N THR A 132 -44.48 10.20 0.28
CA THR A 132 -45.58 9.60 1.01
C THR A 132 -46.90 9.80 0.20
N PRO A 133 -47.90 8.91 0.36
CA PRO A 133 -49.19 9.09 -0.29
C PRO A 133 -49.75 10.50 -0.08
N GLN A 134 -49.58 11.06 1.12
CA GLN A 134 -50.05 12.41 1.45
C GLN A 134 -49.33 13.48 0.65
N GLN A 135 -47.99 13.38 0.50
CA GLN A 135 -47.22 14.33 -0.31
C GLN A 135 -47.58 14.29 -1.77
N ILE A 136 -47.82 13.07 -2.32
CA ILE A 136 -48.28 12.88 -3.69
C ILE A 136 -49.63 13.57 -3.88
N VAL A 137 -50.59 13.32 -2.97
CA VAL A 137 -51.91 13.94 -2.99
C VAL A 137 -51.83 15.48 -2.91
N ASP A 138 -51.02 16.01 -1.97
CA ASP A 138 -50.85 17.45 -1.80
C ASP A 138 -50.22 18.12 -3.04
N GLN A 139 -49.33 17.44 -3.74
CA GLN A 139 -48.73 17.91 -4.99
C GLN A 139 -49.74 17.94 -6.14
N ILE A 140 -50.57 16.88 -6.27
CA ILE A 140 -51.62 16.84 -7.30
C ILE A 140 -52.67 17.92 -7.03
N LEU A 141 -52.99 18.24 -5.80
CA LEU A 141 -53.93 19.28 -5.44
C LEU A 141 -53.43 20.73 -5.71
N GLN A 142 -52.13 20.90 -6.04
CA GLN A 142 -51.57 22.21 -6.43
C GLN A 142 -51.84 22.58 -7.90
N TYR A 143 -52.26 21.60 -8.73
CA TYR A 143 -52.67 21.89 -10.11
C TYR A 143 -53.94 22.74 -10.13
N GLU A 144 -54.22 23.34 -11.30
CA GLU A 144 -55.39 24.20 -11.49
C GLU A 144 -56.68 23.49 -11.12
N GLU A 145 -57.58 24.20 -10.44
CA GLU A 145 -58.86 23.65 -10.02
C GLU A 145 -59.68 23.16 -11.24
N ARG A 146 -60.26 21.96 -11.18
CA ARG A 146 -60.96 21.25 -12.23
C ARG A 146 -60.12 20.55 -13.32
N THR A 147 -58.80 20.59 -13.26
CA THR A 147 -57.95 19.75 -14.12
C THR A 147 -58.37 18.28 -13.97
N LYS A 148 -58.63 17.63 -15.10
CA LYS A 148 -59.07 16.22 -15.10
C LYS A 148 -57.88 15.27 -15.22
N PHE A 149 -57.87 14.25 -14.41
CA PHE A 149 -56.82 13.23 -14.45
C PHE A 149 -57.34 11.82 -14.10
N GLN A 150 -56.59 10.82 -14.53
CA GLN A 150 -56.78 9.42 -14.15
C GLN A 150 -55.69 9.00 -13.16
N VAL A 151 -56.04 8.26 -12.12
CA VAL A 151 -55.11 7.61 -11.23
C VAL A 151 -54.78 6.24 -11.81
N LEU A 152 -53.53 6.02 -12.10
CA LEU A 152 -53.03 4.82 -12.76
C LEU A 152 -52.20 3.97 -11.78
N ALA A 153 -52.33 2.64 -11.84
CA ALA A 153 -51.41 1.71 -11.21
C ALA A 153 -50.56 1.02 -12.32
N PRO A 154 -49.28 1.38 -12.46
CA PRO A 154 -48.42 0.83 -13.52
C PRO A 154 -47.88 -0.56 -13.11
N ILE A 155 -48.57 -1.61 -13.58
CA ILE A 155 -48.26 -3.01 -13.19
C ILE A 155 -47.22 -3.64 -14.10
N VAL A 156 -47.30 -3.35 -15.42
CA VAL A 156 -46.34 -3.90 -16.40
C VAL A 156 -45.64 -2.77 -17.11
N ARG A 157 -44.29 -2.76 -17.07
CA ARG A 157 -43.49 -1.75 -17.74
C ARG A 157 -42.54 -2.40 -18.75
N LYS A 158 -42.77 -2.16 -20.06
CA LYS A 158 -41.92 -2.63 -21.17
C LYS A 158 -41.49 -4.11 -21.06
N ARG A 159 -42.41 -5.00 -20.65
CA ARG A 159 -42.20 -6.44 -20.53
C ARG A 159 -42.89 -7.21 -21.66
N LYS A 160 -42.21 -8.26 -22.16
CA LYS A 160 -42.78 -9.18 -23.14
C LYS A 160 -43.78 -10.15 -22.49
N GLY A 161 -44.88 -10.44 -23.14
CA GLY A 161 -45.86 -11.37 -22.63
C GLY A 161 -47.27 -11.14 -23.19
N GLU A 162 -48.16 -12.13 -23.09
CA GLU A 162 -49.55 -12.04 -23.51
C GLU A 162 -50.47 -11.48 -22.43
N PHE A 163 -50.10 -11.56 -21.16
CA PHE A 163 -50.72 -11.02 -19.95
C PHE A 163 -52.20 -11.35 -19.75
N GLN A 164 -52.71 -12.42 -20.38
CA GLN A 164 -54.17 -12.77 -20.31
C GLN A 164 -54.57 -13.12 -18.89
N ASP A 165 -53.74 -13.88 -18.14
CA ASP A 165 -54.04 -14.23 -16.75
C ASP A 165 -54.08 -12.97 -15.86
N LEU A 166 -53.20 -12.00 -16.10
CA LEU A 166 -53.20 -10.72 -15.40
C LEU A 166 -54.50 -9.94 -15.62
N PHE A 167 -54.98 -9.88 -16.86
CA PHE A 167 -56.27 -9.21 -17.15
C PHE A 167 -57.47 -9.90 -16.47
N ALA A 168 -57.46 -11.25 -16.42
CA ALA A 168 -58.49 -12.01 -15.73
C ALA A 168 -58.45 -11.75 -14.20
N ASP A 169 -57.27 -11.73 -13.58
CA ASP A 169 -57.07 -11.44 -12.17
C ASP A 169 -57.55 -10.02 -11.80
N LEU A 170 -57.21 -9.03 -12.64
CA LEU A 170 -57.63 -7.64 -12.44
C LEU A 170 -59.16 -7.48 -12.54
N ALA A 171 -59.79 -8.16 -13.52
CA ALA A 171 -61.21 -8.17 -13.64
C ALA A 171 -61.89 -8.82 -12.43
N ALA A 172 -61.33 -9.93 -11.89
CA ALA A 172 -61.81 -10.60 -10.66
C ALA A 172 -61.68 -9.71 -9.43
N GLN A 173 -60.69 -8.84 -9.35
CA GLN A 173 -60.50 -7.85 -8.29
C GLN A 173 -61.44 -6.64 -8.40
N GLY A 174 -62.21 -6.54 -9.49
CA GLY A 174 -63.26 -5.51 -9.66
C GLY A 174 -62.80 -4.29 -10.43
N TYR A 175 -61.60 -4.30 -11.03
CA TYR A 175 -61.17 -3.21 -11.95
C TYR A 175 -61.89 -3.34 -13.28
N SER A 176 -62.21 -2.21 -13.90
CA SER A 176 -63.01 -2.18 -15.13
C SER A 176 -62.22 -1.81 -16.38
N ARG A 177 -61.08 -1.13 -16.20
CA ARG A 177 -60.29 -0.55 -17.32
C ARG A 177 -58.84 -0.63 -17.12
N VAL A 178 -58.07 -0.82 -18.21
CA VAL A 178 -56.62 -0.77 -18.29
C VAL A 178 -56.20 0.12 -19.45
N ASN A 179 -55.05 0.76 -19.30
CA ASN A 179 -54.36 1.41 -20.39
C ASN A 179 -53.25 0.45 -20.86
N VAL A 180 -53.21 0.09 -22.11
CA VAL A 180 -52.17 -0.76 -22.71
C VAL A 180 -51.53 0.01 -23.84
N ASP A 181 -50.24 0.25 -23.70
CA ASP A 181 -49.40 0.99 -24.68
C ASP A 181 -49.97 2.36 -25.06
N GLY A 182 -50.67 3.04 -24.13
CA GLY A 182 -51.27 4.35 -24.31
C GLY A 182 -52.78 4.33 -24.74
N GLU A 183 -53.31 3.16 -25.03
CA GLU A 183 -54.74 3.01 -25.40
C GLU A 183 -55.54 2.38 -24.25
N THR A 184 -56.75 2.91 -24.02
CA THR A 184 -57.65 2.43 -22.94
C THR A 184 -58.56 1.32 -23.41
N TYR A 185 -58.49 0.17 -22.72
CA TYR A 185 -59.35 -1.00 -22.97
C TYR A 185 -60.23 -1.34 -21.75
N GLN A 186 -61.37 -1.98 -22.01
CA GLN A 186 -62.20 -2.55 -20.93
C GLN A 186 -61.68 -3.96 -20.55
N LEU A 187 -61.61 -4.28 -19.29
CA LEU A 187 -61.23 -5.61 -18.82
C LEU A 187 -62.29 -6.70 -19.12
N SER A 188 -63.50 -6.34 -19.50
CA SER A 188 -64.48 -7.25 -20.05
C SER A 188 -64.16 -7.75 -21.46
N ASP A 189 -63.32 -6.99 -22.21
CA ASP A 189 -62.85 -7.36 -23.55
C ASP A 189 -61.39 -6.88 -23.72
N PRO A 190 -60.42 -7.59 -23.08
CA PRO A 190 -59.06 -7.18 -23.07
C PRO A 190 -58.36 -7.42 -24.41
N PRO A 191 -57.36 -6.58 -24.78
CA PRO A 191 -56.66 -6.73 -26.04
C PRO A 191 -55.80 -8.02 -26.06
N LYS A 192 -55.69 -8.65 -27.22
CA LYS A 192 -54.80 -9.77 -27.46
C LYS A 192 -53.39 -9.24 -27.74
N LEU A 193 -52.47 -9.46 -26.81
CA LEU A 193 -51.13 -8.96 -26.90
C LEU A 193 -50.14 -10.00 -27.49
N GLU A 194 -49.16 -9.51 -28.24
CA GLU A 194 -48.14 -10.37 -28.86
C GLU A 194 -47.03 -10.74 -27.87
N LYS A 195 -46.78 -12.03 -27.73
CA LYS A 195 -45.78 -12.59 -26.78
C LYS A 195 -44.37 -12.03 -26.91
N GLN A 196 -43.95 -11.60 -28.11
CA GLN A 196 -42.59 -11.12 -28.40
C GLN A 196 -42.46 -9.59 -28.35
N ILE A 197 -43.53 -8.84 -28.25
CA ILE A 197 -43.53 -7.38 -28.13
C ILE A 197 -43.51 -6.98 -26.66
N LYS A 198 -42.83 -5.86 -26.36
CA LYS A 198 -42.81 -5.27 -25.02
C LYS A 198 -44.02 -4.39 -24.82
N HIS A 199 -44.82 -4.68 -23.81
CA HIS A 199 -46.04 -3.96 -23.45
C HIS A 199 -45.88 -3.18 -22.15
N THR A 200 -46.59 -2.07 -22.03
CA THR A 200 -46.80 -1.30 -20.79
C THR A 200 -48.28 -1.38 -20.44
N ILE A 201 -48.60 -1.77 -19.21
CA ILE A 201 -49.99 -1.96 -18.75
C ILE A 201 -50.19 -1.20 -17.44
N ASP A 202 -51.09 -0.21 -17.49
CA ASP A 202 -51.47 0.57 -16.31
C ASP A 202 -52.96 0.33 -16.01
N VAL A 203 -53.30 0.01 -14.77
CA VAL A 203 -54.71 -0.12 -14.34
C VAL A 203 -55.22 1.25 -13.99
N ILE A 204 -56.37 1.62 -14.54
CA ILE A 204 -57.07 2.86 -14.18
C ILE A 204 -57.84 2.62 -12.90
N VAL A 205 -57.29 3.16 -11.79
CA VAL A 205 -57.88 3.00 -10.44
C VAL A 205 -59.07 3.96 -10.27
N ASP A 206 -58.91 5.22 -10.65
CA ASP A 206 -59.96 6.22 -10.53
C ASP A 206 -59.82 7.34 -11.57
N ARG A 207 -60.89 8.12 -11.76
CA ARG A 207 -60.96 9.31 -12.63
C ARG A 207 -61.49 10.48 -11.82
N LEU A 208 -60.66 11.49 -11.63
CA LEU A 208 -60.90 12.58 -10.69
C LEU A 208 -60.66 13.94 -11.36
N GLN A 209 -61.04 14.97 -10.67
CA GLN A 209 -60.68 16.36 -10.97
C GLN A 209 -60.03 16.99 -9.76
N VAL A 210 -59.11 17.91 -9.98
CA VAL A 210 -58.50 18.69 -8.89
C VAL A 210 -59.57 19.51 -8.17
N LYS A 211 -59.95 19.08 -6.98
CA LYS A 211 -60.89 19.76 -6.07
C LYS A 211 -60.55 19.41 -4.63
N ALA A 212 -60.43 20.44 -3.76
CA ALA A 212 -60.16 20.25 -2.34
C ALA A 212 -61.13 19.29 -1.64
N SER A 213 -62.42 19.30 -2.08
CA SER A 213 -63.44 18.40 -1.54
C SER A 213 -63.26 16.90 -1.89
N GLN A 214 -62.40 16.58 -2.86
CA GLN A 214 -62.09 15.20 -3.27
C GLN A 214 -60.78 14.67 -2.64
N LYS A 215 -60.14 15.40 -1.74
CA LYS A 215 -58.89 15.01 -1.14
C LYS A 215 -58.93 13.58 -0.56
N GLN A 216 -59.94 13.23 0.23
CA GLN A 216 -60.08 11.91 0.80
C GLN A 216 -60.13 10.79 -0.27
N ARG A 217 -60.97 10.97 -1.30
CA ARG A 217 -61.14 10.00 -2.37
C ARG A 217 -59.83 9.86 -3.20
N LEU A 218 -59.12 10.98 -3.42
CA LEU A 218 -57.83 10.95 -4.08
C LEU A 218 -56.81 10.18 -3.25
N THR A 219 -56.75 10.38 -1.92
CA THR A 219 -55.87 9.62 -1.00
C THR A 219 -56.14 8.12 -1.09
N ASP A 220 -57.43 7.69 -1.01
CA ASP A 220 -57.83 6.30 -1.09
C ASP A 220 -57.41 5.67 -2.45
N SER A 221 -57.57 6.42 -3.55
CA SER A 221 -57.19 5.98 -4.89
C SER A 221 -55.68 5.86 -5.06
N VAL A 222 -54.91 6.80 -4.49
CA VAL A 222 -53.43 6.77 -4.49
C VAL A 222 -52.92 5.56 -3.68
N GLU A 223 -53.44 5.34 -2.47
CA GLU A 223 -53.05 4.19 -1.66
C GLU A 223 -53.40 2.86 -2.38
N THR A 224 -54.51 2.80 -3.03
CA THR A 224 -54.91 1.62 -3.82
C THR A 224 -53.97 1.39 -4.99
N ALA A 225 -53.62 2.44 -5.73
CA ALA A 225 -52.67 2.35 -6.84
C ALA A 225 -51.28 1.94 -6.40
N LEU A 226 -50.75 2.53 -5.30
CA LEU A 226 -49.45 2.19 -4.71
C LEU A 226 -49.40 0.72 -4.27
N LYS A 227 -50.48 0.24 -3.66
CA LYS A 227 -50.58 -1.18 -3.22
C LYS A 227 -50.62 -2.13 -4.43
N LEU A 228 -51.35 -1.78 -5.47
CA LEU A 228 -51.54 -2.62 -6.66
C LEU A 228 -50.27 -2.68 -7.55
N ALA A 229 -49.58 -1.56 -7.67
CA ALA A 229 -48.37 -1.42 -8.51
C ALA A 229 -47.05 -1.43 -7.71
N ASP A 230 -47.02 -2.10 -6.54
CA ASP A 230 -45.84 -2.30 -5.72
C ASP A 230 -45.07 -0.99 -5.40
N GLY A 231 -45.85 0.03 -4.98
CA GLY A 231 -45.31 1.35 -4.55
C GLY A 231 -45.25 2.40 -5.68
N LEU A 232 -45.88 2.17 -6.81
CA LEU A 232 -45.94 3.13 -7.90
C LEU A 232 -47.36 3.64 -8.13
N VAL A 233 -47.52 4.92 -8.42
CA VAL A 233 -48.77 5.51 -8.87
C VAL A 233 -48.50 6.47 -10.03
N GLY A 234 -49.34 6.40 -11.06
CA GLY A 234 -49.29 7.30 -12.20
C GLY A 234 -50.51 8.25 -12.20
N PHE A 235 -50.35 9.42 -12.81
CA PHE A 235 -51.40 10.36 -13.09
C PHE A 235 -51.36 10.70 -14.57
N ASP A 236 -52.45 10.45 -15.29
CA ASP A 236 -52.64 10.86 -16.69
C ASP A 236 -53.58 12.08 -16.75
N PHE A 237 -53.01 13.23 -17.05
CA PHE A 237 -53.73 14.50 -17.20
C PHE A 237 -54.40 14.57 -18.56
N VAL A 238 -55.65 14.11 -18.64
CA VAL A 238 -56.40 13.94 -19.90
C VAL A 238 -56.69 15.24 -20.64
N ASP A 239 -56.50 16.38 -20.01
CA ASP A 239 -56.70 17.71 -20.63
C ASP A 239 -55.44 18.16 -21.41
N LEU A 240 -54.30 17.44 -21.30
CA LEU A 240 -53.05 17.68 -22.04
C LEU A 240 -52.99 16.85 -23.33
N GLU A 241 -52.25 17.32 -24.33
CA GLU A 241 -52.07 16.61 -25.59
C GLU A 241 -51.33 15.28 -25.40
N ALA A 242 -51.52 14.33 -26.34
CA ALA A 242 -50.99 12.97 -26.16
C ALA A 242 -49.46 12.87 -26.13
N ASP A 243 -48.78 13.83 -26.75
CA ASP A 243 -47.32 13.95 -26.85
C ASP A 243 -46.70 14.93 -25.82
N ASP A 244 -47.51 15.50 -24.94
CA ASP A 244 -47.02 16.39 -23.88
C ASP A 244 -46.28 15.58 -22.85
N PRO A 245 -44.99 15.90 -22.57
CA PRO A 245 -44.17 15.19 -21.58
C PRO A 245 -44.73 15.29 -20.17
N GLU A 246 -45.53 16.27 -19.82
CA GLU A 246 -46.17 16.43 -18.50
C GLU A 246 -47.52 15.70 -18.37
N ARG A 247 -48.02 15.12 -19.45
CA ARG A 247 -49.32 14.44 -19.45
C ARG A 247 -49.36 13.24 -18.49
N VAL A 248 -48.33 12.39 -18.48
CA VAL A 248 -48.27 11.22 -17.59
C VAL A 248 -47.15 11.40 -16.59
N GLN A 249 -47.49 11.60 -15.33
CA GLN A 249 -46.55 11.74 -14.25
C GLN A 249 -46.60 10.49 -13.35
N ILE A 250 -45.45 9.97 -12.95
CA ILE A 250 -45.34 8.79 -12.13
C ILE A 250 -44.63 9.16 -10.83
N PHE A 251 -45.24 8.78 -9.73
CA PHE A 251 -44.74 8.95 -8.38
C PHE A 251 -44.45 7.60 -7.76
N SER A 252 -43.54 7.56 -6.80
CA SER A 252 -43.14 6.33 -6.13
C SER A 252 -43.06 6.51 -4.62
N GLU A 253 -43.69 5.57 -3.92
CA GLU A 253 -43.48 5.39 -2.46
C GLU A 253 -42.12 4.72 -2.17
N LYS A 254 -41.60 3.97 -3.16
CA LYS A 254 -40.26 3.39 -3.16
C LYS A 254 -39.28 4.33 -3.88
N MET A 255 -37.99 4.16 -3.60
CA MET A 255 -36.90 4.85 -4.33
C MET A 255 -36.91 4.44 -5.82
N ALA A 256 -37.42 5.25 -6.68
CA ALA A 256 -37.50 4.98 -8.13
C ALA A 256 -37.17 6.23 -8.94
N CYS A 257 -36.59 6.04 -10.13
CA CYS A 257 -36.35 7.13 -11.06
C CYS A 257 -37.71 7.66 -11.65
N PRO A 258 -37.95 8.96 -11.60
CA PRO A 258 -39.19 9.53 -12.18
C PRO A 258 -39.32 9.26 -13.70
N ASN A 259 -38.19 9.12 -14.41
CA ASN A 259 -38.14 8.78 -15.83
C ASN A 259 -38.25 7.26 -16.12
N GLY A 260 -38.55 6.43 -15.11
CA GLY A 260 -38.79 5.00 -15.29
C GLY A 260 -37.55 4.14 -15.53
N HIS A 261 -36.35 4.64 -15.28
CA HIS A 261 -35.12 3.85 -15.34
C HIS A 261 -35.10 2.85 -14.18
N LYS A 262 -34.74 1.60 -14.50
CA LYS A 262 -34.65 0.54 -13.49
C LYS A 262 -33.39 0.74 -12.65
N LEU A 263 -33.56 0.69 -11.33
CA LEU A 263 -32.45 0.75 -10.36
C LEU A 263 -32.30 -0.62 -9.71
N ASP A 264 -31.05 -1.10 -9.58
CA ASP A 264 -30.75 -2.38 -8.94
C ASP A 264 -30.49 -2.25 -7.42
N VAL A 265 -30.88 -1.11 -6.82
CA VAL A 265 -30.78 -0.84 -5.38
C VAL A 265 -32.18 -0.61 -4.81
N GLU A 266 -32.57 -1.49 -3.88
CA GLU A 266 -33.88 -1.38 -3.20
C GLU A 266 -33.86 -0.34 -2.07
N GLU A 267 -32.75 -0.25 -1.34
CA GLU A 267 -32.56 0.68 -0.22
C GLU A 267 -31.13 1.15 -0.12
N TYR A 268 -30.93 2.45 0.22
CA TYR A 268 -29.62 3.05 0.45
C TYR A 268 -29.17 2.88 1.92
N GLU A 269 -29.06 1.61 2.36
CA GLU A 269 -28.53 1.28 3.69
C GLU A 269 -26.98 1.44 3.74
N PRO A 270 -26.37 1.63 4.94
CA PRO A 270 -24.91 1.75 5.07
C PRO A 270 -24.12 0.59 4.46
N ARG A 271 -24.67 -0.63 4.42
CA ARG A 271 -24.04 -1.80 3.77
C ARG A 271 -23.94 -1.66 2.25
N ALA A 272 -24.85 -0.91 1.63
CA ALA A 272 -24.83 -0.65 0.18
C ALA A 272 -23.67 0.27 -0.23
N PHE A 273 -23.16 1.09 0.69
CA PHE A 273 -22.00 1.96 0.45
C PHE A 273 -20.66 1.26 0.74
N SER A 274 -20.66 -0.03 1.04
CA SER A 274 -19.44 -0.81 1.29
C SER A 274 -18.98 -1.53 0.03
N PHE A 275 -17.78 -1.23 -0.43
CA PHE A 275 -17.14 -1.97 -1.52
C PHE A 275 -16.64 -3.37 -1.11
N ASN A 276 -16.68 -3.71 0.18
CA ASN A 276 -16.42 -5.05 0.71
C ASN A 276 -17.70 -5.91 0.83
N SER A 277 -18.86 -5.31 0.55
CA SER A 277 -20.16 -5.98 0.60
C SER A 277 -20.67 -6.22 -0.84
N PRO A 278 -21.24 -7.40 -1.15
CA PRO A 278 -21.83 -7.67 -2.47
C PRO A 278 -23.01 -6.75 -2.82
N PHE A 279 -23.62 -6.09 -1.82
CA PHE A 279 -24.69 -5.11 -2.04
C PHE A 279 -24.19 -3.83 -2.69
N GLY A 280 -22.98 -3.37 -2.36
CA GLY A 280 -22.41 -2.11 -2.86
C GLY A 280 -21.25 -2.28 -3.84
N ALA A 281 -20.54 -3.40 -3.78
CA ALA A 281 -19.35 -3.64 -4.62
C ALA A 281 -19.69 -3.63 -6.11
N CYS A 282 -18.83 -3.01 -6.91
CA CYS A 282 -18.91 -3.10 -8.36
C CYS A 282 -18.77 -4.57 -8.80
N PRO A 283 -19.77 -5.16 -9.50
CA PRO A 283 -19.76 -6.58 -9.86
C PRO A 283 -18.66 -6.92 -10.87
N ALA A 284 -18.14 -5.94 -11.60
CA ALA A 284 -17.13 -6.15 -12.62
C ALA A 284 -15.70 -6.31 -12.03
N CYS A 285 -15.44 -5.79 -10.83
CA CYS A 285 -14.14 -5.87 -10.16
C CYS A 285 -14.23 -6.33 -8.70
N ASP A 286 -15.39 -6.83 -8.26
CA ASP A 286 -15.65 -7.29 -6.88
C ASP A 286 -15.20 -6.27 -5.80
N GLY A 287 -15.37 -4.97 -6.08
CA GLY A 287 -15.01 -3.90 -5.17
C GLY A 287 -13.51 -3.57 -5.11
N LEU A 288 -12.68 -4.13 -5.99
CA LEU A 288 -11.25 -3.83 -6.04
C LEU A 288 -10.94 -2.47 -6.71
N GLY A 289 -11.81 -2.01 -7.61
CA GLY A 289 -11.60 -0.78 -8.39
C GLY A 289 -10.65 -0.93 -9.57
N VAL A 290 -9.87 -1.99 -9.58
CA VAL A 290 -8.88 -2.30 -10.64
C VAL A 290 -9.09 -3.69 -11.20
N ARG A 291 -8.59 -3.90 -12.40
CA ARG A 291 -8.47 -5.22 -13.04
C ARG A 291 -7.03 -5.45 -13.45
N LYS A 292 -6.61 -6.71 -13.40
CA LYS A 292 -5.33 -7.11 -13.99
C LYS A 292 -5.57 -7.46 -15.45
N GLU A 293 -4.97 -6.71 -16.34
CA GLU A 293 -5.01 -6.96 -17.78
C GLU A 293 -3.61 -7.28 -18.28
N ILE A 294 -3.52 -8.18 -19.26
CA ILE A 294 -2.25 -8.53 -19.89
C ILE A 294 -1.77 -7.31 -20.68
N ASP A 295 -0.57 -6.87 -20.37
CA ASP A 295 0.06 -5.73 -21.03
C ASP A 295 0.84 -6.18 -22.26
N THR A 296 0.46 -5.66 -23.43
CA THR A 296 1.14 -5.97 -24.69
C THR A 296 2.61 -5.56 -24.71
N ASP A 297 2.98 -4.48 -24.04
CA ASP A 297 4.36 -3.99 -24.01
C ASP A 297 5.25 -4.91 -23.14
N LEU A 298 4.68 -5.54 -22.11
CA LEU A 298 5.39 -6.55 -21.30
C LEU A 298 5.49 -7.89 -22.02
N VAL A 299 4.52 -8.20 -22.88
CA VAL A 299 4.49 -9.43 -23.68
C VAL A 299 5.41 -9.33 -24.89
N ILE A 300 5.48 -8.16 -25.53
CA ILE A 300 6.29 -7.83 -26.73
C ILE A 300 7.25 -6.68 -26.39
N PRO A 301 8.34 -6.97 -25.67
CA PRO A 301 9.23 -5.91 -25.19
C PRO A 301 10.09 -5.29 -26.30
N ASP A 302 10.28 -6.00 -27.41
CA ASP A 302 11.00 -5.54 -28.59
C ASP A 302 10.13 -5.76 -29.83
N PRO A 303 9.40 -4.73 -30.28
CA PRO A 303 8.58 -4.81 -31.50
C PRO A 303 9.39 -4.98 -32.78
N ASP A 304 10.66 -4.69 -32.78
CA ASP A 304 11.54 -4.82 -33.95
C ASP A 304 12.18 -6.22 -34.05
N ALA A 305 11.98 -7.07 -33.02
CA ALA A 305 12.34 -8.47 -33.10
C ALA A 305 11.47 -9.24 -34.13
N PRO A 306 12.00 -10.32 -34.75
CA PRO A 306 11.20 -11.21 -35.61
C PRO A 306 9.94 -11.69 -34.92
N ALA A 307 8.80 -11.75 -35.63
CA ALA A 307 7.51 -12.11 -35.04
C ALA A 307 7.56 -13.46 -34.29
N VAL A 308 8.36 -14.46 -34.75
CA VAL A 308 8.58 -15.72 -34.07
C VAL A 308 9.28 -15.61 -32.72
N ASP A 309 10.03 -14.54 -32.48
CA ASP A 309 10.81 -14.25 -31.28
C ASP A 309 10.31 -13.04 -30.50
N ALA A 310 9.27 -12.37 -30.94
CA ALA A 310 8.74 -11.16 -30.30
C ALA A 310 8.05 -11.43 -28.94
N PHE A 311 7.52 -12.64 -28.74
CA PHE A 311 6.68 -12.96 -27.57
C PHE A 311 7.48 -13.53 -26.40
N GLN A 312 7.75 -12.72 -25.38
CA GLN A 312 8.52 -13.11 -24.21
C GLN A 312 7.98 -14.33 -23.44
N PRO A 313 6.65 -14.49 -23.21
CA PRO A 313 6.13 -15.67 -22.51
C PRO A 313 6.45 -16.98 -23.23
N TRP A 314 6.51 -16.97 -24.57
CA TRP A 314 6.82 -18.14 -25.37
C TRP A 314 8.33 -18.36 -25.51
N ASN A 315 9.11 -17.29 -25.58
CA ASN A 315 10.57 -17.37 -25.62
C ASN A 315 11.16 -17.98 -24.35
N SER A 316 10.55 -17.71 -23.21
CA SER A 316 10.93 -18.24 -21.91
C SER A 316 10.37 -19.64 -21.62
N SER A 317 9.55 -20.18 -22.53
CA SER A 317 8.90 -21.47 -22.37
C SER A 317 9.80 -22.62 -22.80
N PRO A 318 9.81 -23.77 -22.09
CA PRO A 318 10.41 -25.02 -22.59
C PRO A 318 9.86 -25.45 -23.94
N ASN A 319 8.66 -24.99 -24.29
CA ASN A 319 7.97 -25.31 -25.54
C ASN A 319 8.16 -24.26 -26.64
N LYS A 320 9.20 -23.42 -26.58
CA LYS A 320 9.48 -22.34 -27.57
C LYS A 320 9.32 -22.85 -29.01
N LYS A 321 9.89 -24.02 -29.35
CA LYS A 321 9.81 -24.62 -30.70
C LYS A 321 8.38 -24.91 -31.17
N TYR A 322 7.47 -25.17 -30.27
CA TYR A 322 6.05 -25.36 -30.59
C TYR A 322 5.41 -24.04 -31.01
N PHE A 323 5.65 -22.97 -30.25
CA PHE A 323 5.08 -21.64 -30.53
C PHE A 323 5.65 -21.06 -31.83
N VAL A 324 6.96 -21.20 -32.09
CA VAL A 324 7.56 -20.78 -33.35
C VAL A 324 6.83 -21.41 -34.54
N ARG A 325 6.61 -22.75 -34.51
CA ARG A 325 5.89 -23.45 -35.59
C ARG A 325 4.43 -23.03 -35.71
N LEU A 326 3.81 -22.65 -34.60
CA LEU A 326 2.43 -22.18 -34.58
C LEU A 326 2.32 -20.81 -35.28
N ILE A 327 3.28 -19.91 -35.03
CA ILE A 327 3.39 -18.62 -35.70
C ILE A 327 3.71 -18.79 -37.19
N GLU A 328 4.65 -19.65 -37.53
CA GLU A 328 4.99 -19.95 -38.93
C GLU A 328 3.79 -20.52 -39.71
N ALA A 329 2.97 -21.36 -39.04
CA ALA A 329 1.77 -21.90 -39.64
C ALA A 329 0.69 -20.82 -39.85
N LEU A 330 0.52 -19.90 -38.93
CA LEU A 330 -0.37 -18.76 -39.08
C LEU A 330 0.12 -17.82 -40.19
N ALA A 331 1.41 -17.51 -40.20
CA ALA A 331 2.05 -16.68 -41.22
C ALA A 331 1.81 -17.17 -42.63
N LYS A 332 1.81 -18.51 -42.81
CA LYS A 332 1.50 -19.15 -44.10
C LYS A 332 0.02 -19.00 -44.52
N GLU A 333 -0.89 -19.06 -43.56
CA GLU A 333 -2.35 -18.95 -43.84
C GLU A 333 -2.77 -17.49 -44.05
N GLU A 334 -2.08 -16.53 -43.41
CA GLU A 334 -2.40 -15.09 -43.47
C GLU A 334 -1.41 -14.27 -44.34
N ASP A 335 -0.54 -14.95 -45.09
CA ASP A 335 0.40 -14.41 -46.08
C ASP A 335 1.30 -13.31 -45.51
N PHE A 336 2.07 -13.60 -44.46
CA PHE A 336 3.11 -12.71 -43.92
C PHE A 336 4.40 -13.49 -43.63
N ASP A 337 5.54 -12.76 -43.54
CA ASP A 337 6.81 -13.35 -43.15
C ASP A 337 6.92 -13.42 -41.61
N ALA A 338 6.94 -14.62 -41.05
CA ALA A 338 7.09 -14.86 -39.61
C ALA A 338 8.43 -14.39 -39.02
N HIS A 339 9.45 -14.21 -39.89
CA HIS A 339 10.79 -13.74 -39.51
C HIS A 339 10.98 -12.22 -39.73
N ALA A 340 10.00 -11.55 -40.28
CA ALA A 340 10.00 -10.07 -40.35
C ALA A 340 9.80 -9.45 -38.95
N PRO A 341 10.28 -8.22 -38.71
CA PRO A 341 10.01 -7.49 -37.47
C PRO A 341 8.52 -7.43 -37.18
N PHE A 342 8.13 -7.69 -35.92
CA PHE A 342 6.71 -7.62 -35.52
C PHE A 342 6.10 -6.25 -35.84
N SER A 343 6.87 -5.16 -35.65
CA SER A 343 6.47 -3.78 -35.97
C SER A 343 6.13 -3.56 -37.44
N SER A 344 6.71 -4.33 -38.37
CA SER A 344 6.49 -4.21 -39.82
C SER A 344 5.21 -4.90 -40.29
N LEU A 345 4.59 -5.75 -39.46
CA LEU A 345 3.34 -6.44 -39.79
C LEU A 345 2.15 -5.47 -39.79
N THR A 346 1.12 -5.80 -40.57
CA THR A 346 -0.12 -5.04 -40.55
C THR A 346 -0.79 -5.10 -39.19
N LYS A 347 -1.56 -4.07 -38.81
CA LYS A 347 -2.29 -4.02 -37.53
C LYS A 347 -3.22 -5.23 -37.32
N THR A 348 -3.77 -5.77 -38.39
CA THR A 348 -4.63 -6.99 -38.34
C THR A 348 -3.80 -8.23 -38.00
N GLN A 349 -2.66 -8.43 -38.64
CA GLN A 349 -1.74 -9.53 -38.36
C GLN A 349 -1.16 -9.44 -36.94
N GLN A 350 -0.74 -8.23 -36.50
CA GLN A 350 -0.33 -7.98 -35.12
C GLN A 350 -1.44 -8.35 -34.13
N LYS A 351 -2.68 -7.92 -34.41
CA LYS A 351 -3.83 -8.24 -33.57
C LYS A 351 -4.11 -9.75 -33.51
N HIS A 352 -4.03 -10.46 -34.63
CA HIS A 352 -4.22 -11.90 -34.68
C HIS A 352 -3.13 -12.63 -33.87
N LEU A 353 -1.88 -12.21 -34.01
CA LEU A 353 -0.76 -12.77 -33.23
C LEU A 353 -0.94 -12.58 -31.72
N VAL A 354 -1.47 -11.43 -31.31
CA VAL A 354 -1.64 -11.08 -29.90
C VAL A 354 -2.92 -11.66 -29.30
N GLN A 355 -4.07 -11.42 -29.94
CA GLN A 355 -5.40 -11.74 -29.40
C GLN A 355 -5.95 -13.08 -29.87
N GLY A 356 -5.33 -13.69 -30.87
CA GLY A 356 -5.80 -14.91 -31.51
C GLY A 356 -6.56 -14.65 -32.80
N SER A 357 -6.70 -15.71 -33.57
CA SER A 357 -7.40 -15.72 -34.87
C SER A 357 -8.39 -16.89 -34.92
N SER A 358 -9.52 -16.69 -35.56
CA SER A 358 -10.46 -17.77 -35.88
C SER A 358 -9.88 -18.76 -36.93
N THR A 359 -8.77 -18.41 -37.56
CA THR A 359 -8.09 -19.22 -38.57
C THR A 359 -7.57 -20.51 -37.96
N LYS A 360 -7.94 -21.65 -38.54
CA LYS A 360 -7.42 -22.94 -38.13
C LYS A 360 -6.06 -23.16 -38.80
N VAL A 361 -5.01 -23.25 -38.01
CA VAL A 361 -3.64 -23.47 -38.49
C VAL A 361 -3.28 -24.96 -38.43
N SER A 362 -2.63 -25.44 -39.49
CA SER A 362 -2.14 -26.83 -39.56
C SER A 362 -0.65 -26.86 -39.26
N VAL A 363 -0.29 -27.37 -38.10
CA VAL A 363 1.10 -27.45 -37.63
C VAL A 363 1.67 -28.83 -37.99
N ARG A 364 2.75 -28.85 -38.77
CA ARG A 364 3.48 -30.09 -39.11
C ARG A 364 4.74 -30.21 -38.28
N TYR A 365 4.97 -31.34 -37.66
CA TYR A 365 6.17 -31.59 -36.87
C TYR A 365 6.70 -33.01 -36.99
N LYS A 366 8.02 -33.19 -36.81
CA LYS A 366 8.63 -34.53 -36.68
C LYS A 366 8.67 -34.89 -35.19
N ASN A 367 8.11 -36.05 -34.83
CA ASN A 367 8.21 -36.57 -33.47
C ASN A 367 9.64 -37.07 -33.18
N ARG A 368 9.92 -37.45 -31.94
CA ARG A 368 11.23 -37.94 -31.49
C ARG A 368 11.71 -39.21 -32.26
N TYR A 369 10.83 -39.85 -33.01
CA TYR A 369 11.13 -41.01 -33.84
C TYR A 369 11.26 -40.66 -35.33
N GLY A 370 11.34 -39.37 -35.71
CA GLY A 370 11.50 -38.90 -37.08
C GLY A 370 10.25 -38.95 -37.96
N ARG A 371 9.09 -39.45 -37.43
CA ARG A 371 7.84 -39.53 -38.20
C ARG A 371 7.16 -38.17 -38.28
N GLN A 372 6.73 -37.76 -39.47
CA GLN A 372 5.93 -36.57 -39.67
C GLN A 372 4.52 -36.77 -39.09
N ARG A 373 4.08 -35.78 -38.30
CA ARG A 373 2.71 -35.68 -37.81
C ARG A 373 2.22 -34.29 -38.06
N SER A 374 0.89 -34.14 -38.23
CA SER A 374 0.21 -32.86 -38.29
C SER A 374 -0.95 -32.83 -37.32
N PHE A 375 -1.22 -31.64 -36.74
CA PHE A 375 -2.45 -31.39 -36.03
C PHE A 375 -2.99 -30.04 -36.46
N THR A 376 -4.30 -29.86 -36.38
CA THR A 376 -4.98 -28.59 -36.67
C THR A 376 -5.49 -28.00 -35.37
N ALA A 377 -5.15 -26.73 -35.09
CA ALA A 377 -5.58 -26.01 -33.91
C ALA A 377 -6.04 -24.60 -34.30
N ALA A 378 -6.95 -24.03 -33.53
CA ALA A 378 -7.22 -22.59 -33.58
C ALA A 378 -6.02 -21.84 -32.97
N TYR A 379 -5.70 -20.68 -33.53
CA TYR A 379 -4.62 -19.86 -33.00
C TYR A 379 -5.17 -19.00 -31.86
N GLU A 380 -4.88 -19.35 -30.60
CA GLU A 380 -5.43 -18.69 -29.42
C GLU A 380 -4.82 -17.31 -29.11
N GLY A 381 -3.69 -16.96 -29.76
CA GLY A 381 -2.95 -15.75 -29.42
C GLY A 381 -2.18 -15.84 -28.11
N VAL A 382 -1.26 -14.91 -27.88
CA VAL A 382 -0.46 -14.92 -26.66
C VAL A 382 -1.28 -14.48 -25.43
N ILE A 383 -2.26 -13.58 -25.59
CA ILE A 383 -3.15 -13.17 -24.51
C ILE A 383 -4.01 -14.34 -24.06
N GLY A 384 -4.72 -15.01 -24.97
CA GLY A 384 -5.54 -16.18 -24.64
C GLY A 384 -4.74 -17.30 -23.98
N TYR A 385 -3.49 -17.52 -24.45
CA TYR A 385 -2.57 -18.46 -23.81
C TYR A 385 -2.26 -18.09 -22.36
N LEU A 386 -1.94 -16.81 -22.09
CA LEU A 386 -1.62 -16.34 -20.75
C LEU A 386 -2.82 -16.38 -19.80
N GLU A 387 -4.01 -15.96 -20.26
CA GLU A 387 -5.27 -16.03 -19.50
C GLU A 387 -5.58 -17.47 -19.09
N ARG A 388 -5.57 -18.38 -20.04
CA ARG A 388 -5.80 -19.81 -19.78
C ARG A 388 -4.74 -20.39 -18.82
N LYS A 389 -3.47 -19.98 -18.96
CA LYS A 389 -2.40 -20.41 -18.05
C LYS A 389 -2.56 -19.84 -16.65
N LEU A 390 -3.05 -18.63 -16.52
CA LEU A 390 -3.32 -17.99 -15.23
C LEU A 390 -4.46 -18.70 -14.50
N GLU A 391 -5.52 -19.08 -15.21
CA GLU A 391 -6.63 -19.86 -14.66
C GLU A 391 -6.20 -21.26 -14.20
N GLN A 392 -5.25 -21.89 -14.92
CA GLN A 392 -4.73 -23.23 -14.63
C GLN A 392 -3.58 -23.25 -13.63
N ALA A 393 -3.13 -22.09 -13.13
CA ALA A 393 -1.98 -22.03 -12.23
C ALA A 393 -2.36 -22.49 -10.80
N GLU A 394 -1.76 -23.59 -10.35
CA GLU A 394 -2.01 -24.20 -9.04
C GLU A 394 -1.12 -23.64 -7.93
N THR A 395 0.06 -23.08 -8.26
CA THR A 395 1.02 -22.59 -7.28
C THR A 395 1.20 -21.07 -7.38
N ASP A 396 1.43 -20.42 -6.22
CA ASP A 396 1.67 -18.98 -6.16
C ASP A 396 2.88 -18.56 -7.01
N THR A 397 3.94 -19.38 -7.04
CA THR A 397 5.13 -19.11 -7.88
C THR A 397 4.81 -19.12 -9.38
N GLN A 398 3.87 -19.96 -9.82
CA GLN A 398 3.42 -19.98 -11.21
C GLN A 398 2.55 -18.75 -11.50
N LYS A 399 1.64 -18.40 -10.59
CA LYS A 399 0.81 -17.20 -10.69
C LYS A 399 1.67 -15.94 -10.75
N ASP A 400 2.64 -15.79 -9.87
CA ASP A 400 3.55 -14.63 -9.84
C ASP A 400 4.31 -14.43 -11.16
N ARG A 401 4.78 -15.53 -11.77
CA ARG A 401 5.46 -15.47 -13.08
C ARG A 401 4.55 -15.03 -14.22
N LEU A 402 3.29 -15.42 -14.20
CA LEU A 402 2.30 -15.04 -15.21
C LEU A 402 1.78 -13.62 -14.97
N LEU A 403 1.58 -13.25 -13.71
CA LEU A 403 1.20 -11.89 -13.30
C LEU A 403 2.27 -10.83 -13.65
N ALA A 404 3.53 -11.25 -13.85
CA ALA A 404 4.59 -10.35 -14.34
C ALA A 404 4.31 -9.77 -15.74
N TYR A 405 3.39 -10.34 -16.51
CA TYR A 405 2.93 -9.85 -17.82
C TYR A 405 1.64 -9.04 -17.75
N THR A 406 1.16 -8.70 -16.53
CA THR A 406 -0.06 -7.96 -16.32
C THR A 406 0.22 -6.62 -15.67
N ARG A 407 -0.63 -5.64 -15.96
CA ARG A 407 -0.71 -4.39 -15.19
C ARG A 407 -2.09 -4.20 -14.60
N GLU A 408 -2.16 -3.44 -13.54
CA GLU A 408 -3.43 -3.01 -12.97
C GLU A 408 -3.96 -1.80 -13.73
N VAL A 409 -5.17 -1.94 -14.25
CA VAL A 409 -5.89 -0.85 -14.92
C VAL A 409 -7.18 -0.55 -14.15
N PRO A 410 -7.63 0.72 -14.14
CA PRO A 410 -8.91 1.06 -13.53
C PRO A 410 -10.05 0.23 -14.15
N CYS A 411 -10.95 -0.28 -13.32
CA CYS A 411 -12.09 -1.05 -13.77
C CYS A 411 -12.94 -0.22 -14.76
N PRO A 412 -13.25 -0.70 -15.96
CA PRO A 412 -13.98 0.09 -16.96
C PRO A 412 -15.40 0.46 -16.53
N THR A 413 -16.01 -0.33 -15.65
CA THR A 413 -17.37 -0.11 -15.15
C THR A 413 -17.43 0.98 -14.07
N CYS A 414 -16.63 0.87 -13.03
CA CYS A 414 -16.62 1.82 -11.91
C CYS A 414 -15.51 2.87 -12.00
N LYS A 415 -14.63 2.80 -13.00
CA LYS A 415 -13.50 3.74 -13.23
C LYS A 415 -12.60 3.96 -12.00
N GLY A 416 -12.44 2.91 -11.18
CA GLY A 416 -11.68 2.99 -9.94
C GLY A 416 -12.53 3.16 -8.67
N ALA A 417 -13.76 3.62 -8.77
CA ALA A 417 -14.63 3.98 -7.64
C ALA A 417 -15.11 2.80 -6.77
N ARG A 418 -14.86 1.55 -7.16
CA ARG A 418 -15.13 0.30 -6.41
C ARG A 418 -16.60 -0.04 -6.17
N LEU A 419 -17.54 0.90 -6.33
CA LEU A 419 -18.95 0.77 -6.01
C LEU A 419 -19.81 0.65 -7.28
N LYS A 420 -21.06 0.23 -7.10
CA LYS A 420 -22.08 0.21 -8.16
C LYS A 420 -22.44 1.63 -8.62
N PRO A 421 -22.84 1.83 -9.89
CA PRO A 421 -23.21 3.14 -10.42
C PRO A 421 -24.35 3.82 -9.64
N GLU A 422 -25.31 3.06 -9.14
CA GLU A 422 -26.46 3.55 -8.36
C GLU A 422 -26.02 4.15 -7.01
N ILE A 423 -25.00 3.54 -6.37
CA ILE A 423 -24.43 4.04 -5.12
C ILE A 423 -23.57 5.28 -5.37
N LEU A 424 -22.83 5.29 -6.48
CA LEU A 424 -22.03 6.46 -6.90
C LEU A 424 -22.90 7.66 -7.30
N ALA A 425 -24.16 7.43 -7.61
CA ALA A 425 -25.13 8.49 -7.90
C ALA A 425 -25.73 9.13 -6.63
N VAL A 426 -25.41 8.65 -5.43
CA VAL A 426 -25.77 9.33 -4.18
C VAL A 426 -24.72 10.38 -3.87
N ARG A 427 -25.15 11.63 -3.69
CA ARG A 427 -24.25 12.79 -3.52
C ARG A 427 -24.59 13.59 -2.29
N LEU A 428 -23.58 14.26 -1.76
CA LEU A 428 -23.69 15.36 -0.80
C LEU A 428 -23.19 16.62 -1.49
N ASP A 429 -23.73 17.77 -1.12
CA ASP A 429 -23.33 19.08 -1.66
C ASP A 429 -22.51 19.87 -0.64
N SER A 430 -21.49 20.57 -1.12
CA SER A 430 -20.65 21.47 -0.32
C SER A 430 -20.43 22.78 -1.07
N THR A 431 -20.41 23.87 -0.32
CA THR A 431 -20.21 25.22 -0.89
C THR A 431 -18.83 25.42 -1.52
N THR A 432 -17.82 24.62 -1.12
CA THR A 432 -16.44 24.75 -1.60
C THR A 432 -16.12 23.84 -2.76
N HIS A 433 -16.63 22.61 -2.76
CA HIS A 433 -16.27 21.57 -3.74
C HIS A 433 -17.44 21.02 -4.54
N GLY A 434 -18.66 21.55 -4.34
CA GLY A 434 -19.89 21.11 -5.01
C GLY A 434 -20.33 19.68 -4.66
N GLU A 435 -21.22 19.11 -5.45
CA GLU A 435 -21.75 17.77 -5.23
C GLU A 435 -20.74 16.67 -5.46
N ARG A 436 -20.58 15.76 -4.49
CA ARG A 436 -19.70 14.59 -4.60
C ARG A 436 -20.35 13.32 -4.07
N SER A 437 -20.05 12.22 -4.77
CA SER A 437 -20.33 10.86 -4.28
C SER A 437 -19.33 10.49 -3.16
N ILE A 438 -19.62 9.41 -2.44
CA ILE A 438 -18.69 8.88 -1.44
C ILE A 438 -17.31 8.56 -2.03
N ALA A 439 -17.24 8.03 -3.26
CA ALA A 439 -15.98 7.78 -3.94
C ALA A 439 -15.29 9.10 -4.30
N GLY A 440 -16.02 10.08 -4.86
CA GLY A 440 -15.46 11.38 -5.19
C GLY A 440 -14.95 12.16 -3.98
N LEU A 441 -15.57 12.00 -2.80
CA LEU A 441 -15.06 12.56 -1.55
C LEU A 441 -13.79 11.85 -1.11
N THR A 442 -13.74 10.52 -1.17
CA THR A 442 -12.56 9.76 -0.73
C THR A 442 -11.33 9.93 -1.63
N GLU A 443 -11.51 10.41 -2.86
CA GLU A 443 -10.44 10.78 -3.78
C GLU A 443 -9.81 12.15 -3.50
N LEU A 444 -10.50 13.01 -2.74
CA LEU A 444 -9.93 14.27 -2.27
C LEU A 444 -8.74 14.02 -1.33
N SER A 445 -7.83 14.97 -1.26
CA SER A 445 -6.84 14.98 -0.18
C SER A 445 -7.54 15.06 1.19
N ILE A 446 -6.89 14.59 2.25
CA ILE A 446 -7.45 14.69 3.61
C ILE A 446 -7.77 16.13 3.96
N GLU A 447 -6.96 17.08 3.50
CA GLU A 447 -7.17 18.54 3.68
C GLU A 447 -8.45 19.00 2.95
N ASP A 448 -8.55 18.72 1.66
CA ASP A 448 -9.74 19.06 0.86
C ASP A 448 -11.00 18.34 1.35
N ALA A 449 -10.87 17.08 1.81
CA ALA A 449 -11.98 16.31 2.37
C ALA A 449 -12.47 16.92 3.69
N SER A 450 -11.56 17.44 4.53
CA SER A 450 -11.93 18.18 5.74
C SER A 450 -12.66 19.47 5.39
N GLU A 451 -12.12 20.28 4.47
CA GLU A 451 -12.76 21.50 4.00
C GLU A 451 -14.14 21.23 3.38
N TYR A 452 -14.28 20.17 2.58
CA TYR A 452 -15.55 19.76 2.01
C TYR A 452 -16.61 19.48 3.09
N LEU A 453 -16.23 18.71 4.13
CA LEU A 453 -17.15 18.30 5.20
C LEU A 453 -17.48 19.46 6.16
N ASP A 454 -16.56 20.41 6.34
CA ASP A 454 -16.80 21.62 7.14
C ASP A 454 -17.81 22.58 6.47
N ASN A 455 -17.95 22.48 5.15
CA ASN A 455 -18.78 23.36 4.33
C ASN A 455 -19.96 22.62 3.68
N LEU A 456 -20.42 21.49 4.26
CA LEU A 456 -21.59 20.75 3.76
C LEU A 456 -22.87 21.58 3.81
N VAL A 457 -23.67 21.48 2.77
CA VAL A 457 -25.02 22.04 2.69
C VAL A 457 -26.02 20.98 3.14
N LEU A 458 -26.44 21.06 4.40
CA LEU A 458 -27.42 20.15 4.98
C LEU A 458 -28.70 20.87 5.34
N GLY A 459 -29.86 20.25 5.11
CA GLY A 459 -31.11 20.72 5.65
C GLY A 459 -31.20 20.49 7.16
N TYR A 460 -32.13 21.16 7.83
CA TYR A 460 -32.30 21.04 9.29
C TYR A 460 -32.46 19.60 9.77
N ARG A 461 -33.20 18.77 9.01
CA ARG A 461 -33.40 17.36 9.33
C ARG A 461 -32.12 16.53 9.19
N GLU A 462 -31.41 16.76 8.08
CA GLU A 462 -30.14 16.08 7.79
C GLU A 462 -29.07 16.45 8.81
N GLU A 463 -29.01 17.72 9.23
CA GLU A 463 -28.10 18.19 10.28
C GLU A 463 -28.38 17.52 11.63
N MET A 464 -29.66 17.39 12.02
CA MET A 464 -30.06 16.67 13.22
C MET A 464 -29.65 15.19 13.22
N ILE A 465 -29.73 14.53 12.06
CA ILE A 465 -29.41 13.11 11.90
C ILE A 465 -27.90 12.89 11.77
N ALA A 466 -27.22 13.71 10.97
CA ALA A 466 -25.84 13.51 10.57
C ALA A 466 -24.82 14.22 11.48
N GLY A 467 -25.23 15.20 12.27
CA GLY A 467 -24.32 16.07 13.02
C GLY A 467 -23.38 15.33 14.00
N ALA A 468 -23.84 14.24 14.63
CA ALA A 468 -22.96 13.43 15.48
C ALA A 468 -21.91 12.65 14.66
N VAL A 469 -22.33 12.08 13.52
CA VAL A 469 -21.45 11.34 12.60
C VAL A 469 -20.44 12.29 11.97
N LEU A 470 -20.86 13.48 11.59
CA LEU A 470 -19.99 14.49 11.00
C LEU A 470 -18.88 14.93 11.97
N ARG A 471 -19.21 15.19 13.24
CA ARG A 471 -18.20 15.50 14.26
C ARG A 471 -17.15 14.41 14.44
N GLU A 472 -17.56 13.13 14.38
CA GLU A 472 -16.63 12.01 14.48
C GLU A 472 -15.69 11.93 13.27
N ILE A 473 -16.21 12.16 12.05
CA ILE A 473 -15.40 12.20 10.84
C ILE A 473 -14.40 13.36 10.91
N GLN A 474 -14.88 14.55 11.24
CA GLN A 474 -14.05 15.75 11.33
C GLN A 474 -12.93 15.60 12.37
N ALA A 475 -13.24 15.05 13.56
CA ALA A 475 -12.23 14.78 14.58
C ALA A 475 -11.11 13.85 14.04
N ARG A 476 -11.47 12.76 13.35
CA ARG A 476 -10.50 11.81 12.78
C ARG A 476 -9.69 12.44 11.64
N LEU A 477 -10.30 13.25 10.80
CA LEU A 477 -9.59 13.98 9.74
C LEU A 477 -8.58 14.97 10.33
N HIS A 478 -8.98 15.73 11.36
CA HIS A 478 -8.07 16.66 12.04
C HIS A 478 -6.85 15.95 12.66
N PHE A 479 -7.03 14.76 13.24
CA PHE A 479 -5.88 13.98 13.72
C PHE A 479 -4.93 13.55 12.60
N LEU A 480 -5.46 13.21 11.42
CA LEU A 480 -4.62 12.91 10.26
C LEU A 480 -3.87 14.16 9.75
N LEU A 481 -4.51 15.33 9.81
CA LEU A 481 -3.87 16.62 9.49
C LEU A 481 -2.78 16.97 10.51
N ASP A 482 -3.05 16.78 11.80
CA ASP A 482 -2.09 17.02 12.89
C ASP A 482 -0.81 16.19 12.75
N VAL A 483 -0.90 14.94 12.26
CA VAL A 483 0.28 14.09 12.01
C VAL A 483 0.93 14.32 10.63
N GLY A 484 0.51 15.35 9.88
CA GLY A 484 1.12 15.74 8.61
C GLY A 484 0.78 14.82 7.43
N LEU A 485 -0.42 14.22 7.41
CA LEU A 485 -0.92 13.36 6.32
C LEU A 485 -1.94 14.07 5.42
N ASN A 486 -1.91 15.40 5.38
CA ASN A 486 -2.84 16.25 4.63
C ASN A 486 -2.93 15.89 3.13
N TYR A 487 -1.82 15.47 2.53
CA TYR A 487 -1.69 15.14 1.11
C TYR A 487 -2.25 13.77 0.71
N LEU A 488 -2.49 12.84 1.66
CA LEU A 488 -3.05 11.53 1.37
C LEU A 488 -4.53 11.62 1.00
N THR A 489 -5.02 10.61 0.27
CA THR A 489 -6.45 10.45 -0.01
C THR A 489 -7.02 9.29 0.79
N LEU A 490 -8.30 9.37 1.20
CA LEU A 490 -8.96 8.27 1.92
C LEU A 490 -9.12 7.01 1.04
N ALA A 491 -9.17 7.16 -0.29
CA ALA A 491 -9.25 6.07 -1.26
C ALA A 491 -7.92 5.33 -1.45
N ARG A 492 -6.78 5.91 -1.03
CA ARG A 492 -5.46 5.32 -1.24
C ARG A 492 -5.37 3.94 -0.59
N SER A 493 -4.89 2.96 -1.37
CA SER A 493 -4.72 1.59 -0.90
C SER A 493 -3.65 1.51 0.20
N ALA A 494 -3.95 0.79 1.27
CA ALA A 494 -3.02 0.58 2.40
C ALA A 494 -1.70 -0.07 2.00
N GLY A 495 -1.72 -0.94 0.98
CA GLY A 495 -0.53 -1.61 0.46
C GLY A 495 0.46 -0.69 -0.27
N THR A 496 0.06 0.55 -0.60
CA THR A 496 0.89 1.56 -1.27
C THR A 496 1.49 2.58 -0.31
N LEU A 497 1.16 2.48 0.98
CA LEU A 497 1.68 3.38 2.00
C LEU A 497 3.14 3.05 2.34
N SER A 498 3.93 4.07 2.58
CA SER A 498 5.25 3.91 3.22
C SER A 498 5.09 3.45 4.66
N GLY A 499 6.15 2.87 5.26
CA GLY A 499 6.14 2.45 6.66
C GLY A 499 5.76 3.60 7.60
N GLY A 500 6.33 4.78 7.41
CA GLY A 500 6.05 5.96 8.21
C GLY A 500 4.62 6.51 8.03
N GLU A 501 4.06 6.49 6.79
CA GLU A 501 2.65 6.86 6.56
C GLU A 501 1.70 5.93 7.31
N ALA A 502 1.92 4.61 7.21
CA ALA A 502 1.09 3.62 7.90
C ALA A 502 1.17 3.76 9.43
N GLN A 503 2.34 4.03 9.97
CA GLN A 503 2.56 4.26 11.40
C GLN A 503 1.83 5.52 11.91
N ARG A 504 1.93 6.63 11.17
CA ARG A 504 1.23 7.87 11.50
C ARG A 504 -0.29 7.75 11.42
N ILE A 505 -0.82 6.99 10.46
CA ILE A 505 -2.24 6.67 10.39
C ILE A 505 -2.69 5.95 11.66
N ARG A 506 -1.92 4.96 12.14
CA ARG A 506 -2.23 4.28 13.40
C ARG A 506 -2.16 5.22 14.60
N LEU A 507 -1.13 6.06 14.66
CA LEU A 507 -1.00 7.07 15.71
C LEU A 507 -2.23 7.98 15.75
N ALA A 508 -2.63 8.54 14.61
CA ALA A 508 -3.83 9.37 14.48
C ALA A 508 -5.10 8.64 14.94
N THR A 509 -5.25 7.36 14.56
CA THR A 509 -6.40 6.53 14.97
C THR A 509 -6.43 6.31 16.49
N GLN A 510 -5.27 6.09 17.12
CA GLN A 510 -5.18 5.90 18.57
C GLN A 510 -5.48 7.19 19.35
N ILE A 511 -4.98 8.33 18.87
CA ILE A 511 -5.31 9.64 19.45
C ILE A 511 -6.81 9.89 19.34
N GLY A 512 -7.39 9.60 18.19
CA GLY A 512 -8.82 9.74 17.93
C GLY A 512 -9.71 8.89 18.85
N SER A 513 -9.18 7.83 19.45
CA SER A 513 -9.90 7.01 20.44
C SER A 513 -10.12 7.74 21.79
N GLY A 514 -9.37 8.82 22.07
CA GLY A 514 -9.47 9.61 23.31
C GLY A 514 -9.14 8.82 24.58
N LEU A 515 -8.39 7.72 24.46
CA LEU A 515 -7.99 6.90 25.60
C LEU A 515 -7.01 7.67 26.50
N ALA A 516 -7.25 7.61 27.80
CA ALA A 516 -6.40 8.18 28.84
C ALA A 516 -5.87 7.08 29.77
N GLY A 517 -4.69 7.28 30.36
CA GLY A 517 -4.05 6.35 31.26
C GLY A 517 -3.46 5.12 30.57
N VAL A 518 -3.17 5.21 29.28
CA VAL A 518 -2.56 4.16 28.43
C VAL A 518 -1.06 4.37 28.34
N LEU A 519 -0.32 3.29 28.24
CA LEU A 519 1.11 3.27 27.88
C LEU A 519 1.25 3.07 26.37
N TYR A 520 1.69 4.08 25.65
CA TYR A 520 2.02 3.99 24.24
C TYR A 520 3.52 3.72 24.05
N VAL A 521 3.84 2.69 23.28
CA VAL A 521 5.22 2.37 22.89
C VAL A 521 5.35 2.55 21.38
N LEU A 522 6.17 3.52 20.95
CA LEU A 522 6.36 3.92 19.56
C LEU A 522 7.77 3.60 19.08
N ASP A 523 7.88 3.06 17.86
CA ASP A 523 9.15 2.71 17.22
C ASP A 523 9.47 3.72 16.12
N GLU A 524 10.41 4.62 16.36
CA GLU A 524 10.96 5.60 15.43
C GLU A 524 9.85 6.34 14.64
N PRO A 525 8.91 7.05 15.30
CA PRO A 525 7.78 7.67 14.63
C PRO A 525 8.16 8.82 13.68
N SER A 526 9.37 9.38 13.80
CA SER A 526 9.91 10.45 12.92
C SER A 526 10.40 9.95 11.56
N ILE A 527 10.40 8.64 11.33
CA ILE A 527 10.96 8.03 10.12
C ILE A 527 10.35 8.60 8.84
N GLY A 528 11.21 8.94 7.86
CA GLY A 528 10.81 9.43 6.54
C GLY A 528 10.11 10.80 6.58
N LEU A 529 10.25 11.55 7.68
CA LEU A 529 9.71 12.89 7.81
C LEU A 529 10.73 13.96 7.44
N HIS A 530 10.24 14.96 6.72
CA HIS A 530 10.94 16.24 6.65
C HIS A 530 10.89 16.93 8.00
N GLN A 531 11.90 17.73 8.37
CA GLN A 531 11.97 18.41 9.67
C GLN A 531 10.71 19.23 10.00
N ARG A 532 10.11 19.89 9.01
CA ARG A 532 8.83 20.60 9.17
C ARG A 532 7.71 19.67 9.67
N ASP A 533 7.61 18.49 9.12
CA ASP A 533 6.56 17.52 9.46
C ASP A 533 6.85 16.86 10.81
N ASN A 534 8.14 16.72 11.18
CA ASN A 534 8.57 16.20 12.48
C ASN A 534 8.10 17.11 13.64
N ASN A 535 8.16 18.41 13.47
CA ASN A 535 7.66 19.36 14.48
C ASN A 535 6.16 19.16 14.75
N ARG A 536 5.36 18.88 13.72
CA ARG A 536 3.93 18.55 13.85
C ARG A 536 3.73 17.24 14.60
N LEU A 537 4.53 16.23 14.29
CA LEU A 537 4.49 14.95 15.02
C LEU A 537 4.81 15.14 16.50
N ILE A 538 5.86 15.86 16.85
CA ILE A 538 6.25 16.14 18.25
C ILE A 538 5.11 16.85 18.99
N ALA A 539 4.48 17.85 18.36
CA ALA A 539 3.33 18.54 18.95
C ALA A 539 2.16 17.58 19.20
N THR A 540 1.94 16.62 18.29
CA THR A 540 0.90 15.60 18.41
C THR A 540 1.20 14.60 19.53
N LEU A 541 2.45 14.16 19.68
CA LEU A 541 2.88 13.29 20.79
C LEU A 541 2.69 14.00 22.13
N LYS A 542 3.00 15.30 22.21
CA LYS A 542 2.73 16.10 23.43
C LYS A 542 1.24 16.20 23.75
N LYS A 543 0.38 16.40 22.74
CA LYS A 543 -1.09 16.36 22.93
C LYS A 543 -1.52 15.00 23.50
N LEU A 544 -1.00 13.88 22.94
CA LEU A 544 -1.31 12.52 23.44
C LEU A 544 -0.86 12.31 24.88
N ARG A 545 0.32 12.82 25.28
CA ARG A 545 0.81 12.83 26.65
C ARG A 545 -0.12 13.61 27.56
N ASP A 546 -0.51 14.83 27.14
CA ASP A 546 -1.30 15.78 27.94
C ASP A 546 -2.73 15.27 28.21
N LEU A 547 -3.19 14.25 27.46
CA LEU A 547 -4.41 13.49 27.78
C LEU A 547 -4.25 12.54 28.99
N GLY A 548 -3.08 12.53 29.64
CA GLY A 548 -2.78 11.66 30.80
C GLY A 548 -2.27 10.28 30.36
N ASN A 549 -1.54 10.21 29.27
CA ASN A 549 -0.90 8.98 28.77
C ASN A 549 0.61 8.98 29.01
N THR A 550 1.17 7.80 29.21
CA THR A 550 2.61 7.61 29.25
C THR A 550 3.10 7.19 27.87
N LEU A 551 4.09 7.90 27.33
CA LEU A 551 4.70 7.58 26.05
C LEU A 551 6.13 7.08 26.24
N VAL A 552 6.44 5.94 25.67
CA VAL A 552 7.79 5.40 25.48
C VAL A 552 8.10 5.45 23.98
N VAL A 553 9.05 6.28 23.59
CA VAL A 553 9.39 6.52 22.17
C VAL A 553 10.83 6.07 21.95
N VAL A 554 11.04 5.08 21.09
CA VAL A 554 12.38 4.72 20.61
C VAL A 554 12.72 5.68 19.49
N GLU A 555 13.77 6.51 19.66
CA GLU A 555 14.08 7.57 18.69
C GLU A 555 15.57 7.88 18.55
N HIS A 556 15.91 8.42 17.37
CA HIS A 556 17.24 8.90 17.00
C HIS A 556 17.23 10.36 16.54
N ASP A 557 16.07 10.95 16.36
CA ASP A 557 15.91 12.34 15.94
C ASP A 557 16.25 13.33 17.04
N GLU A 558 17.09 14.31 16.71
CA GLU A 558 17.59 15.29 17.67
C GLU A 558 16.50 16.13 18.31
N ASP A 559 15.53 16.60 17.49
CA ASP A 559 14.45 17.47 17.97
C ASP A 559 13.53 16.68 18.91
N THR A 560 13.21 15.42 18.61
CA THR A 560 12.41 14.55 19.48
C THR A 560 13.12 14.27 20.80
N ILE A 561 14.44 14.03 20.76
CA ILE A 561 15.26 13.80 21.98
C ILE A 561 15.26 15.06 22.86
N ARG A 562 15.41 16.24 22.29
CA ARG A 562 15.42 17.52 23.03
C ARG A 562 14.08 17.86 23.67
N GLU A 563 12.99 17.46 23.03
CA GLU A 563 11.62 17.77 23.45
C GLU A 563 11.01 16.70 24.38
N ALA A 564 11.79 15.66 24.75
CA ALA A 564 11.38 14.65 25.70
C ALA A 564 11.28 15.20 27.12
N ASP A 565 10.37 14.65 27.93
CA ASP A 565 10.33 14.92 29.38
C ASP A 565 11.37 14.09 30.15
N TRP A 566 11.73 12.90 29.62
CA TRP A 566 12.65 11.96 30.23
C TRP A 566 13.44 11.19 29.17
N LEU A 567 14.72 10.97 29.40
CA LEU A 567 15.59 10.21 28.50
C LEU A 567 16.14 8.96 29.14
N ILE A 568 16.27 7.90 28.34
CA ILE A 568 17.02 6.69 28.67
C ILE A 568 17.94 6.41 27.50
N ASP A 569 19.25 6.58 27.73
CA ASP A 569 20.29 6.26 26.75
C ASP A 569 20.86 4.87 27.03
N ILE A 570 20.77 3.97 26.01
CA ILE A 570 21.16 2.58 26.11
C ILE A 570 22.41 2.34 25.26
N GLY A 571 23.44 1.85 25.90
CA GLY A 571 24.73 1.67 25.27
C GLY A 571 25.66 0.77 26.11
N PRO A 572 26.97 1.10 26.17
CA PRO A 572 27.67 2.18 25.44
C PRO A 572 27.91 1.86 23.96
N ARG A 573 27.75 0.59 23.55
CA ARG A 573 27.93 0.10 22.16
C ARG A 573 26.74 -0.75 21.72
N ALA A 574 26.87 -1.41 20.58
CA ALA A 574 25.85 -2.28 20.02
C ALA A 574 26.10 -3.77 20.34
N GLY A 575 25.06 -4.61 20.23
CA GLY A 575 25.13 -6.05 20.41
C GLY A 575 25.57 -6.44 21.82
N GLU A 576 26.51 -7.38 21.94
CA GLU A 576 26.99 -7.90 23.25
C GLU A 576 27.73 -6.85 24.09
N TYR A 577 28.24 -5.80 23.46
CA TYR A 577 28.90 -4.67 24.14
C TYR A 577 27.93 -3.52 24.49
N GLY A 578 26.63 -3.70 24.18
CA GLY A 578 25.52 -2.83 24.57
C GLY A 578 24.73 -3.37 25.75
N GLY A 579 23.47 -2.99 25.84
CA GLY A 579 22.52 -3.54 26.81
C GLY A 579 22.63 -2.99 28.22
N GLU A 580 23.29 -1.84 28.41
CA GLU A 580 23.41 -1.13 29.67
C GLU A 580 22.76 0.25 29.59
N VAL A 581 22.23 0.75 30.70
CA VAL A 581 21.75 2.16 30.76
C VAL A 581 22.94 3.05 31.02
N VAL A 582 23.28 3.90 30.09
CA VAL A 582 24.36 4.88 30.16
C VAL A 582 23.90 6.15 30.85
N TYR A 583 22.64 6.53 30.58
CA TYR A 583 22.01 7.70 31.17
C TYR A 583 20.53 7.48 31.37
N GLN A 584 19.96 8.01 32.47
CA GLN A 584 18.53 8.23 32.62
C GLN A 584 18.28 9.52 33.41
N GLY A 585 17.37 10.34 32.93
CA GLY A 585 17.06 11.66 33.52
C GLY A 585 16.48 12.63 32.51
N GLU A 586 16.49 13.92 32.85
CA GLU A 586 16.07 14.99 31.97
C GLU A 586 17.03 15.19 30.78
N PRO A 587 16.56 15.67 29.62
CA PRO A 587 17.39 15.79 28.40
C PRO A 587 18.67 16.59 28.55
N GLU A 588 18.67 17.66 29.34
CA GLU A 588 19.83 18.51 29.55
C GLU A 588 21.03 17.78 30.16
N GLY A 589 20.77 16.86 31.07
CA GLY A 589 21.82 16.07 31.73
C GLY A 589 22.56 15.08 30.84
N LEU A 590 21.96 14.67 29.70
CA LEU A 590 22.59 13.76 28.76
C LEU A 590 23.89 14.33 28.18
N LYS A 591 23.98 15.65 28.01
CA LYS A 591 25.18 16.31 27.45
C LYS A 591 26.40 16.16 28.34
N GLU A 592 26.22 15.92 29.66
CA GLU A 592 27.26 15.77 30.65
C GLU A 592 27.55 14.29 30.97
N ALA A 593 26.74 13.36 30.45
CA ALA A 593 26.85 11.94 30.70
C ALA A 593 28.19 11.37 30.17
N GLU A 594 28.95 10.72 31.01
CA GLU A 594 30.15 9.99 30.61
C GLU A 594 29.76 8.74 29.79
N ASN A 595 30.52 8.44 28.75
CA ASN A 595 30.32 7.28 27.85
C ASN A 595 29.00 7.31 27.01
N SER A 596 28.26 8.44 26.97
CA SER A 596 27.11 8.59 26.09
C SER A 596 27.55 9.12 24.71
N ILE A 597 27.46 8.27 23.70
CA ILE A 597 27.72 8.70 22.32
C ILE A 597 26.63 9.67 21.85
N THR A 598 25.38 9.45 22.23
CA THR A 598 24.27 10.38 21.95
C THR A 598 24.55 11.74 22.60
N GLY A 599 24.99 11.75 23.85
CA GLY A 599 25.38 12.96 24.58
C GLY A 599 26.54 13.71 23.91
N ASP A 600 27.53 13.01 23.36
CA ASP A 600 28.61 13.61 22.59
C ASP A 600 28.13 14.38 21.36
N TYR A 601 27.17 13.84 20.60
CA TYR A 601 26.57 14.52 19.44
C TYR A 601 25.74 15.71 19.87
N LEU A 602 24.86 15.56 20.86
CA LEU A 602 24.00 16.66 21.37
C LEU A 602 24.79 17.80 22.03
N ALA A 603 25.97 17.51 22.57
CA ALA A 603 26.90 18.49 23.11
C ALA A 603 27.83 19.13 22.05
N GLY A 604 27.77 18.67 20.80
CA GLY A 604 28.65 19.14 19.73
C GLY A 604 30.09 18.67 19.83
N ARG A 605 30.45 17.75 20.78
CA ARG A 605 31.78 17.16 20.88
C ARG A 605 32.08 16.24 19.68
N LYS A 606 31.04 15.61 19.14
CA LYS A 606 31.07 14.89 17.87
C LYS A 606 30.07 15.49 16.91
N LYS A 607 30.41 15.58 15.64
CA LYS A 607 29.54 16.04 14.58
C LYS A 607 29.92 15.39 13.26
N ILE A 608 28.96 15.36 12.33
CA ILE A 608 29.21 15.04 10.93
C ILE A 608 29.62 16.35 10.27
N GLU A 609 30.87 16.42 9.82
CA GLU A 609 31.43 17.66 9.26
C GLU A 609 30.83 18.01 7.92
N VAL A 610 30.64 19.31 7.68
CA VAL A 610 30.31 19.82 6.33
C VAL A 610 31.60 19.75 5.49
N PRO A 611 31.55 19.18 4.26
CA PRO A 611 32.74 19.15 3.42
C PRO A 611 33.28 20.55 3.15
N ALA A 612 34.59 20.77 3.36
CA ALA A 612 35.22 22.06 3.13
C ALA A 612 35.14 22.55 1.69
N THR A 613 35.06 21.60 0.75
CA THR A 613 34.90 21.87 -0.70
C THR A 613 33.93 20.84 -1.27
N ARG A 614 33.03 21.31 -2.14
CA ARG A 614 32.15 20.44 -2.92
C ARG A 614 32.87 19.91 -4.16
N ARG A 615 32.53 18.70 -4.61
CA ARG A 615 33.01 18.17 -5.87
C ARG A 615 32.41 18.99 -7.02
N PRO A 616 33.20 19.34 -8.05
CA PRO A 616 32.69 20.14 -9.17
C PRO A 616 31.71 19.32 -10.02
N VAL A 617 30.68 20.00 -10.52
CA VAL A 617 29.72 19.45 -11.49
C VAL A 617 30.39 19.38 -12.86
N ASP A 618 30.35 18.23 -13.50
CA ASP A 618 30.75 18.04 -14.90
C ASP A 618 29.50 18.18 -15.79
N ALA A 619 29.41 19.30 -16.52
CA ALA A 619 28.26 19.61 -17.38
C ALA A 619 28.03 18.59 -18.51
N ASP A 620 29.08 17.88 -18.94
CA ASP A 620 29.00 16.87 -19.99
C ASP A 620 28.53 15.49 -19.47
N ARG A 621 28.47 15.33 -18.15
CA ARG A 621 28.06 14.10 -17.48
C ARG A 621 26.83 14.31 -16.60
N THR A 622 25.69 14.44 -17.25
CA THR A 622 24.39 14.64 -16.56
C THR A 622 23.34 13.69 -17.12
N ILE A 623 22.41 13.28 -16.26
CA ILE A 623 21.12 12.69 -16.67
C ILE A 623 20.09 13.81 -16.68
N LYS A 624 19.34 13.92 -17.77
CA LYS A 624 18.23 14.87 -17.87
C LYS A 624 16.90 14.14 -17.96
N VAL A 625 16.03 14.34 -16.98
CA VAL A 625 14.63 13.88 -17.00
C VAL A 625 13.78 15.02 -17.54
N VAL A 626 13.03 14.78 -18.62
CA VAL A 626 12.23 15.81 -19.30
C VAL A 626 10.76 15.41 -19.31
N GLY A 627 9.92 16.26 -18.74
CA GLY A 627 8.47 16.12 -18.85
C GLY A 627 7.89 14.99 -17.99
N ALA A 628 8.37 14.80 -16.77
CA ALA A 628 7.86 13.83 -15.82
C ALA A 628 6.45 14.23 -15.32
N ARG A 629 5.47 13.32 -15.43
CA ARG A 629 4.03 13.61 -15.16
C ARG A 629 3.33 12.47 -14.40
N GLU A 630 4.08 11.58 -13.77
CA GLU A 630 3.47 10.48 -13.02
C GLU A 630 2.99 10.97 -11.64
N ASN A 631 1.88 10.44 -11.17
CA ASN A 631 1.24 10.82 -9.91
C ASN A 631 1.03 12.34 -9.79
N ASN A 632 1.65 12.98 -8.78
CA ASN A 632 1.54 14.43 -8.56
C ASN A 632 2.58 15.28 -9.33
N LEU A 633 3.48 14.68 -10.12
CA LEU A 633 4.51 15.43 -10.83
C LEU A 633 3.92 16.36 -11.92
N GLN A 634 4.31 17.63 -11.88
CA GLN A 634 3.78 18.70 -12.74
C GLN A 634 4.72 19.01 -13.90
N ASN A 635 4.89 18.06 -14.84
CA ASN A 635 5.76 18.22 -16.01
C ASN A 635 7.20 18.59 -15.65
N VAL A 636 7.78 17.86 -14.68
CA VAL A 636 9.09 18.17 -14.12
C VAL A 636 10.20 17.99 -15.14
N GLU A 637 11.11 18.96 -15.18
CA GLU A 637 12.41 18.89 -15.84
C GLU A 637 13.49 19.02 -14.77
N VAL A 638 14.45 18.09 -14.76
CA VAL A 638 15.53 18.07 -13.77
C VAL A 638 16.80 17.50 -14.37
N GLU A 639 17.93 18.10 -14.01
CA GLU A 639 19.27 17.63 -14.35
C GLU A 639 19.96 17.04 -13.13
N ILE A 640 20.49 15.83 -13.30
CA ILE A 640 21.16 15.06 -12.23
C ILE A 640 22.61 14.91 -12.65
N PRO A 641 23.54 15.62 -11.99
CA PRO A 641 24.96 15.51 -12.28
C PRO A 641 25.51 14.14 -11.86
N LEU A 642 26.38 13.55 -12.67
CA LEU A 642 27.00 12.26 -12.44
C LEU A 642 28.36 12.38 -11.75
N GLY A 643 28.77 11.31 -11.05
CA GLY A 643 30.04 11.26 -10.31
C GLY A 643 30.00 12.00 -8.97
N LEU A 644 28.83 12.32 -8.46
CA LEU A 644 28.60 13.10 -7.26
C LEU A 644 27.69 12.35 -6.27
N LEU A 645 27.65 12.84 -5.03
CA LEU A 645 26.63 12.53 -4.05
C LEU A 645 25.48 13.52 -4.24
N VAL A 646 24.37 13.05 -4.79
CA VAL A 646 23.16 13.84 -5.07
C VAL A 646 22.07 13.49 -4.08
N ALA A 647 21.53 14.47 -3.39
CA ALA A 647 20.39 14.29 -2.48
C ALA A 647 19.10 14.82 -3.12
N VAL A 648 18.06 13.99 -3.14
CA VAL A 648 16.69 14.40 -3.50
C VAL A 648 15.91 14.60 -2.21
N THR A 649 15.54 15.84 -1.95
CA THR A 649 14.93 16.31 -0.70
C THR A 649 13.53 16.88 -0.93
N GLY A 650 12.90 17.34 0.14
CA GLY A 650 11.59 18.00 0.11
C GLY A 650 10.60 17.38 1.07
N VAL A 651 9.48 18.06 1.30
CA VAL A 651 8.43 17.63 2.25
C VAL A 651 7.84 16.26 1.88
N SER A 652 7.16 15.64 2.84
CA SER A 652 6.48 14.36 2.63
C SER A 652 5.41 14.51 1.53
N GLY A 653 5.35 13.54 0.58
CA GLY A 653 4.39 13.59 -0.53
C GLY A 653 4.74 14.56 -1.67
N SER A 654 5.90 15.23 -1.67
CA SER A 654 6.29 16.18 -2.74
C SER A 654 6.63 15.54 -4.10
N GLY A 655 6.68 14.21 -4.21
CA GLY A 655 6.93 13.51 -5.48
C GLY A 655 8.33 12.92 -5.64
N LYS A 656 9.19 12.96 -4.62
CA LYS A 656 10.58 12.41 -4.65
C LYS A 656 10.64 10.98 -5.16
N SER A 657 9.93 10.06 -4.49
CA SER A 657 9.93 8.64 -4.84
C SER A 657 9.30 8.39 -6.22
N THR A 658 8.34 9.21 -6.64
CA THR A 658 7.78 9.15 -7.99
C THR A 658 8.84 9.50 -9.04
N LEU A 659 9.58 10.58 -8.84
CA LEU A 659 10.64 11.01 -9.76
C LEU A 659 11.78 9.98 -9.81
N VAL A 660 12.25 9.55 -8.64
CA VAL A 660 13.44 8.69 -8.54
C VAL A 660 13.11 7.23 -8.78
N ASN A 661 12.13 6.65 -8.08
CA ASN A 661 11.87 5.20 -8.11
C ASN A 661 10.97 4.80 -9.29
N GLU A 662 9.87 5.55 -9.53
CA GLU A 662 8.91 5.17 -10.57
C GLU A 662 9.35 5.56 -11.98
N ILE A 663 10.08 6.67 -12.14
CA ILE A 663 10.52 7.13 -13.45
C ILE A 663 12.00 6.78 -13.68
N LEU A 664 12.91 7.40 -12.93
CA LEU A 664 14.34 7.29 -13.20
C LEU A 664 14.87 5.86 -13.02
N ALA A 665 14.61 5.25 -11.86
CA ALA A 665 15.13 3.91 -11.56
C ALA A 665 14.58 2.85 -12.51
N LYS A 666 13.28 2.88 -12.84
CA LYS A 666 12.68 1.93 -13.79
C LYS A 666 13.24 2.13 -15.22
N THR A 667 13.43 3.38 -15.65
CA THR A 667 14.06 3.65 -16.95
C THR A 667 15.48 3.12 -16.99
N LEU A 668 16.29 3.42 -15.97
CA LEU A 668 17.66 2.93 -15.85
C LEU A 668 17.74 1.40 -15.74
N GLN A 669 16.82 0.75 -15.06
CA GLN A 669 16.76 -0.71 -14.98
C GLN A 669 16.51 -1.34 -16.36
N ASN A 670 15.64 -0.74 -17.16
CA ASN A 670 15.37 -1.22 -18.51
C ASN A 670 16.59 -1.07 -19.40
N GLU A 671 17.18 0.14 -19.45
CA GLU A 671 18.30 0.45 -20.36
C GLU A 671 19.61 -0.25 -19.94
N LEU A 672 19.97 -0.19 -18.65
CA LEU A 672 21.28 -0.64 -18.17
C LEU A 672 21.29 -2.10 -17.70
N ASN A 673 20.21 -2.55 -17.10
CA ASN A 673 20.14 -3.89 -16.49
C ASN A 673 19.29 -4.87 -17.29
N GLY A 674 18.72 -4.44 -18.44
CA GLY A 674 17.86 -5.28 -19.30
C GLY A 674 16.57 -5.73 -18.59
N ALA A 675 16.11 -4.97 -17.59
CA ALA A 675 14.82 -5.20 -16.95
C ALA A 675 13.68 -4.79 -17.91
N ARG A 676 12.45 -5.17 -17.54
CA ARG A 676 11.27 -4.88 -18.35
C ARG A 676 10.16 -4.39 -17.42
N GLN A 677 10.32 -3.15 -16.97
CA GLN A 677 9.36 -2.48 -16.11
C GLN A 677 8.69 -1.35 -16.89
N VAL A 678 7.49 -1.00 -16.52
CA VAL A 678 6.81 0.17 -17.08
C VAL A 678 7.22 1.38 -16.25
N PRO A 679 8.02 2.30 -16.80
CA PRO A 679 8.34 3.56 -16.12
C PRO A 679 7.09 4.42 -15.98
N GLY A 680 7.07 5.30 -14.98
CA GLY A 680 6.06 6.35 -14.88
C GLY A 680 6.07 7.28 -16.10
N ARG A 681 4.97 8.01 -16.29
CA ARG A 681 4.79 8.90 -17.45
C ARG A 681 5.86 9.98 -17.50
N VAL A 682 6.71 9.89 -18.49
CA VAL A 682 7.82 10.83 -18.78
C VAL A 682 7.94 11.01 -20.29
N LYS A 683 8.34 12.19 -20.72
CA LYS A 683 8.54 12.45 -22.14
C LYS A 683 9.81 11.76 -22.64
N ARG A 684 10.95 11.91 -21.95
CA ARG A 684 12.23 11.24 -22.22
C ARG A 684 13.21 11.39 -21.05
N VAL A 685 14.19 10.50 -21.02
CA VAL A 685 15.36 10.56 -20.14
C VAL A 685 16.61 10.51 -21.02
N GLU A 686 17.51 11.48 -20.86
CA GLU A 686 18.72 11.65 -21.68
C GLU A 686 19.97 11.43 -20.83
N GLY A 687 21.14 11.18 -21.47
CA GLY A 687 22.45 11.05 -20.79
C GLY A 687 22.76 9.66 -20.22
N LEU A 688 21.99 8.63 -20.61
CA LEU A 688 22.14 7.27 -20.09
C LEU A 688 23.42 6.58 -20.56
N ASP A 689 23.99 6.97 -21.70
CA ASP A 689 25.22 6.40 -22.29
C ASP A 689 26.44 6.57 -21.38
N SER A 690 26.39 7.49 -20.43
CA SER A 690 27.44 7.74 -19.44
C SER A 690 27.50 6.72 -18.33
N LEU A 691 26.53 5.80 -18.27
CA LEU A 691 26.37 4.79 -17.20
C LEU A 691 26.40 3.37 -17.79
N ASP A 692 26.92 2.42 -17.00
CA ASP A 692 26.98 1.01 -17.38
C ASP A 692 26.06 0.13 -16.51
N LYS A 693 25.71 0.60 -15.33
CA LYS A 693 24.96 -0.20 -14.35
C LYS A 693 24.17 0.67 -13.38
N LEU A 694 22.96 0.22 -13.06
CA LEU A 694 22.16 0.71 -11.92
C LEU A 694 22.23 -0.31 -10.77
N VAL A 695 22.43 0.20 -9.56
CA VAL A 695 22.25 -0.52 -8.30
C VAL A 695 21.20 0.21 -7.49
N GLN A 696 20.05 -0.41 -7.30
CA GLN A 696 19.01 0.13 -6.44
C GLN A 696 19.02 -0.59 -5.09
N VAL A 697 19.04 0.19 -4.02
CA VAL A 697 19.09 -0.31 -2.64
C VAL A 697 17.87 0.25 -1.88
N ASP A 698 16.91 -0.61 -1.67
CA ASP A 698 15.67 -0.31 -0.97
C ASP A 698 15.61 -1.02 0.40
N GLN A 699 14.60 -0.70 1.20
CA GLN A 699 14.37 -1.27 2.53
C GLN A 699 13.68 -2.65 2.49
N SER A 700 13.45 -3.24 1.33
CA SER A 700 12.84 -4.58 1.23
C SER A 700 13.73 -5.66 1.86
N PRO A 701 13.14 -6.70 2.49
CA PRO A 701 13.91 -7.77 3.10
C PRO A 701 14.88 -8.45 2.13
N ILE A 702 16.05 -8.88 2.61
CA ILE A 702 17.03 -9.66 1.83
C ILE A 702 16.57 -11.08 1.49
N GLY A 703 15.42 -11.48 1.98
CA GLY A 703 14.76 -12.74 1.69
C GLY A 703 13.48 -12.92 2.49
N ARG A 704 12.61 -13.82 2.03
CA ARG A 704 11.28 -14.06 2.62
C ARG A 704 11.21 -15.29 3.54
N THR A 705 12.32 -15.97 3.73
CA THR A 705 12.39 -17.22 4.51
C THR A 705 13.45 -17.14 5.60
N PRO A 706 13.30 -17.90 6.69
CA PRO A 706 14.33 -17.97 7.75
C PRO A 706 15.71 -18.46 7.28
N ARG A 707 15.82 -19.03 6.06
CA ARG A 707 17.09 -19.47 5.47
C ARG A 707 17.91 -18.34 4.89
N SER A 708 17.28 -17.25 4.51
CA SER A 708 17.98 -16.07 4.04
C SER A 708 18.60 -15.36 5.23
N ASN A 709 19.88 -15.01 5.14
CA ASN A 709 20.63 -14.33 6.18
C ASN A 709 21.78 -13.53 5.56
N PRO A 710 22.48 -12.65 6.32
CA PRO A 710 23.58 -11.85 5.81
C PRO A 710 24.68 -12.69 5.14
N ALA A 711 25.01 -13.86 5.70
CA ALA A 711 26.06 -14.73 5.14
C ALA A 711 25.70 -15.27 3.74
N THR A 712 24.45 -15.70 3.57
CA THR A 712 23.99 -16.26 2.28
C THR A 712 23.80 -15.17 1.23
N TYR A 713 23.28 -14.00 1.64
CA TYR A 713 23.02 -12.90 0.72
C TYR A 713 24.31 -12.28 0.16
N THR A 714 25.30 -12.08 0.99
CA THR A 714 26.61 -11.55 0.56
C THR A 714 27.45 -12.59 -0.20
N GLY A 715 27.11 -13.86 -0.14
CA GLY A 715 27.87 -14.96 -0.73
C GLY A 715 29.10 -15.39 0.08
N VAL A 716 29.35 -14.80 1.25
CA VAL A 716 30.46 -15.22 2.12
C VAL A 716 30.28 -16.62 2.66
N PHE A 717 29.04 -17.07 2.81
CA PHE A 717 28.73 -18.41 3.29
C PHE A 717 29.29 -19.53 2.39
N ASP A 718 29.33 -19.32 1.08
CA ASP A 718 29.92 -20.30 0.17
C ASP A 718 31.42 -20.48 0.41
N LYS A 719 32.13 -19.42 0.74
CA LYS A 719 33.55 -19.46 1.09
C LYS A 719 33.78 -20.14 2.45
N ILE A 720 32.90 -19.87 3.44
CA ILE A 720 32.95 -20.53 4.74
C ILE A 720 32.71 -22.03 4.61
N ARG A 721 31.71 -22.46 3.80
CA ARG A 721 31.43 -23.89 3.56
C ARG A 721 32.61 -24.59 2.89
N ASN A 722 33.27 -23.96 1.93
CA ASN A 722 34.45 -24.50 1.29
C ASN A 722 35.60 -24.66 2.30
N LEU A 723 35.81 -23.67 3.18
CA LEU A 723 36.83 -23.75 4.25
C LEU A 723 36.57 -24.92 5.20
N PHE A 724 35.30 -25.11 5.61
CA PHE A 724 34.95 -26.26 6.45
C PHE A 724 35.16 -27.60 5.73
N ALA A 725 34.89 -27.69 4.43
CA ALA A 725 35.14 -28.89 3.62
C ALA A 725 36.65 -29.20 3.48
N GLU A 726 37.51 -28.21 3.62
CA GLU A 726 38.97 -28.36 3.57
C GLU A 726 39.59 -28.79 4.89
N THR A 727 38.85 -28.79 5.99
CA THR A 727 39.34 -29.27 7.29
C THR A 727 39.71 -30.75 7.22
N GLN A 728 40.69 -31.15 8.06
CA GLN A 728 41.20 -32.53 8.11
C GLN A 728 40.05 -33.53 8.40
N GLU A 729 39.21 -33.20 9.35
CA GLU A 729 38.06 -34.03 9.75
C GLU A 729 37.04 -34.19 8.66
N ALA A 730 36.68 -33.10 7.93
CA ALA A 730 35.76 -33.17 6.79
C ALA A 730 36.32 -34.06 5.65
N LYS A 731 37.64 -33.95 5.36
CA LYS A 731 38.31 -34.75 4.36
C LYS A 731 38.31 -36.24 4.72
N VAL A 732 38.60 -36.60 5.97
CA VAL A 732 38.56 -37.98 6.44
C VAL A 732 37.18 -38.59 6.33
N ARG A 733 36.12 -37.79 6.57
CA ARG A 733 34.71 -38.22 6.45
C ARG A 733 34.16 -38.11 5.02
N GLY A 734 34.95 -37.62 4.05
CA GLY A 734 34.50 -37.39 2.69
C GLY A 734 33.44 -36.30 2.53
N TYR A 735 33.38 -35.33 3.47
CA TYR A 735 32.41 -34.25 3.48
C TYR A 735 32.83 -33.16 2.50
N LYS A 736 31.95 -32.84 1.54
CA LYS A 736 32.11 -31.77 0.57
C LYS A 736 31.36 -30.51 1.07
N ALA A 737 31.58 -29.35 0.44
CA ALA A 737 30.94 -28.09 0.78
C ALA A 737 29.39 -28.16 0.86
N GLY A 738 28.75 -29.06 0.09
CA GLY A 738 27.31 -29.31 0.18
C GLY A 738 26.84 -29.85 1.54
N ARG A 739 27.71 -30.60 2.26
CA ARG A 739 27.40 -31.09 3.62
C ARG A 739 27.19 -29.96 4.61
N PHE A 740 27.89 -28.87 4.42
CA PHE A 740 27.84 -27.67 5.28
C PHE A 740 26.77 -26.66 4.82
N SER A 741 25.87 -27.04 3.92
CA SER A 741 24.73 -26.22 3.52
C SER A 741 23.46 -26.66 4.26
N PHE A 742 22.81 -25.74 4.95
CA PHE A 742 21.51 -26.00 5.57
C PHE A 742 20.36 -26.06 4.55
N ASN A 743 20.62 -25.75 3.27
CA ASN A 743 19.63 -25.87 2.19
C ASN A 743 19.61 -27.25 1.53
N VAL A 744 20.68 -28.06 1.69
CA VAL A 744 20.88 -29.34 1.00
C VAL A 744 20.69 -30.50 1.96
N LYS A 745 20.00 -31.54 1.50
CA LYS A 745 19.86 -32.80 2.28
C LYS A 745 21.23 -33.43 2.58
N GLY A 746 21.33 -34.06 3.74
CA GLY A 746 22.51 -34.79 4.18
C GLY A 746 23.26 -34.10 5.33
N GLY A 747 23.37 -32.75 5.34
CA GLY A 747 24.03 -32.04 6.43
C GLY A 747 23.09 -31.24 7.32
N ARG A 748 21.92 -30.91 6.83
CA ARG A 748 20.91 -30.14 7.55
C ARG A 748 20.11 -30.98 8.55
N CYS A 749 19.52 -30.34 9.52
CA CYS A 749 18.46 -30.94 10.34
C CYS A 749 17.23 -31.19 9.48
N GLU A 750 16.77 -32.44 9.42
CA GLU A 750 15.62 -32.79 8.58
C GLU A 750 14.28 -32.44 9.26
N ALA A 751 14.24 -32.28 10.58
CA ALA A 751 13.02 -31.88 11.32
C ALA A 751 12.59 -30.45 10.93
N CYS A 752 13.51 -29.47 10.96
CA CYS A 752 13.26 -28.09 10.52
C CYS A 752 13.68 -27.85 9.07
N ARG A 753 14.19 -28.84 8.37
CA ARG A 753 14.71 -28.76 6.98
C ARG A 753 15.76 -27.66 6.77
N GLY A 754 16.49 -27.32 7.85
CA GLY A 754 17.54 -26.29 7.85
C GLY A 754 17.05 -24.87 8.18
N ASP A 755 15.81 -24.67 8.54
CA ASP A 755 15.27 -23.38 8.95
C ASP A 755 15.77 -22.95 10.35
N GLY A 756 16.10 -23.94 11.21
CA GLY A 756 16.47 -23.72 12.61
C GLY A 756 15.24 -23.49 13.50
N THR A 757 14.12 -23.11 12.90
CA THR A 757 12.85 -22.87 13.56
C THR A 757 11.72 -23.70 12.92
N ILE A 758 10.64 -23.88 13.66
CA ILE A 758 9.40 -24.50 13.17
C ILE A 758 8.35 -23.38 13.13
N LYS A 759 7.73 -23.22 11.98
CA LYS A 759 6.63 -22.28 11.78
C LYS A 759 5.35 -22.89 12.31
N ILE A 760 4.68 -22.19 13.23
CA ILE A 760 3.35 -22.51 13.71
C ILE A 760 2.39 -21.52 13.06
N GLU A 761 1.55 -22.02 12.16
CA GLU A 761 0.55 -21.18 11.48
C GLU A 761 -0.62 -20.91 12.40
N MET A 762 -0.92 -19.63 12.60
CA MET A 762 -2.01 -19.13 13.43
C MET A 762 -3.07 -18.51 12.51
N ASN A 763 -4.26 -19.14 12.40
CA ASN A 763 -5.30 -18.76 11.43
C ASN A 763 -5.75 -17.29 11.48
N PHE A 764 -5.62 -16.60 12.62
CA PHE A 764 -6.06 -15.20 12.81
C PHE A 764 -4.99 -14.29 13.40
N LEU A 765 -3.81 -14.82 13.72
CA LEU A 765 -2.68 -14.09 14.29
C LEU A 765 -1.45 -14.25 13.38
N PRO A 766 -0.43 -13.40 13.51
CA PRO A 766 0.85 -13.61 12.83
C PRO A 766 1.44 -14.98 13.16
N ASP A 767 2.07 -15.61 12.17
CA ASP A 767 2.74 -16.90 12.34
C ASP A 767 3.84 -16.80 13.41
N VAL A 768 3.91 -17.80 14.28
CA VAL A 768 4.92 -17.89 15.33
C VAL A 768 6.04 -18.84 14.90
N TYR A 769 7.30 -18.42 15.10
CA TYR A 769 8.48 -19.22 14.83
C TYR A 769 9.14 -19.64 16.14
N VAL A 770 9.16 -20.94 16.42
CA VAL A 770 9.79 -21.50 17.61
C VAL A 770 11.08 -22.22 17.25
N PRO A 771 12.13 -22.21 18.07
CA PRO A 771 13.35 -23.00 17.84
C PRO A 771 13.02 -24.48 17.64
N CYS A 772 13.70 -25.11 16.69
CA CYS A 772 13.54 -26.54 16.44
C CYS A 772 14.07 -27.36 17.62
N GLU A 773 13.23 -28.16 18.25
CA GLU A 773 13.59 -28.99 19.40
C GLU A 773 14.71 -30.01 19.09
N VAL A 774 14.79 -30.50 17.84
CA VAL A 774 15.79 -31.51 17.43
C VAL A 774 17.19 -30.93 17.31
N CYS A 775 17.33 -29.72 16.73
CA CYS A 775 18.64 -29.11 16.53
C CYS A 775 18.91 -27.89 17.45
N GLY A 776 17.95 -27.51 18.30
CA GLY A 776 18.10 -26.35 19.21
C GLY A 776 18.41 -25.04 18.46
N GLY A 777 17.90 -24.87 17.24
CA GLY A 777 18.20 -23.72 16.38
C GLY A 777 19.46 -23.85 15.51
N ALA A 778 20.30 -24.86 15.71
CA ALA A 778 21.60 -25.02 15.02
C ALA A 778 21.51 -25.30 13.50
N ARG A 779 20.33 -25.60 12.94
CA ARG A 779 20.07 -25.85 11.52
C ARG A 779 20.66 -27.13 10.91
N TYR A 780 21.64 -27.76 11.55
CA TYR A 780 22.40 -28.90 11.10
C TYR A 780 22.12 -30.17 11.90
N ASN A 781 22.43 -31.31 11.31
CA ASN A 781 22.46 -32.58 12.03
C ASN A 781 23.74 -32.70 12.89
N ARG A 782 23.69 -33.63 13.85
CA ARG A 782 24.77 -33.83 14.84
C ARG A 782 26.13 -34.15 14.20
N GLU A 783 26.14 -34.98 13.16
CA GLU A 783 27.38 -35.41 12.50
C GLU A 783 28.08 -34.25 11.77
N THR A 784 27.35 -33.32 11.20
CA THR A 784 27.92 -32.12 10.57
C THR A 784 28.50 -31.16 11.60
N LEU A 785 27.87 -31.08 12.79
CA LEU A 785 28.35 -30.23 13.91
C LEU A 785 29.60 -30.81 14.62
N GLU A 786 30.00 -32.04 14.37
CA GLU A 786 31.24 -32.59 14.87
C GLU A 786 32.47 -31.98 14.19
N VAL A 787 32.35 -31.51 12.94
CA VAL A 787 33.43 -30.84 12.20
C VAL A 787 33.66 -29.43 12.74
N ARG A 788 34.92 -29.13 13.14
CA ARG A 788 35.28 -27.83 13.72
C ARG A 788 36.41 -27.16 12.93
N TYR A 789 36.30 -25.83 12.84
CA TYR A 789 37.39 -24.97 12.36
C TYR A 789 37.80 -24.02 13.49
N LYS A 790 39.07 -24.01 13.91
CA LYS A 790 39.57 -23.27 15.10
C LYS A 790 38.65 -23.46 16.32
N GLY A 791 38.20 -24.69 16.57
CA GLY A 791 37.37 -25.06 17.71
C GLY A 791 35.89 -24.76 17.58
N LYS A 792 35.42 -24.04 16.52
CA LYS A 792 34.03 -23.65 16.31
C LYS A 792 33.37 -24.52 15.25
N THR A 793 32.12 -24.90 15.45
CA THR A 793 31.26 -25.57 14.46
C THR A 793 30.71 -24.54 13.48
N ILE A 794 30.17 -25.01 12.34
CA ILE A 794 29.55 -24.09 11.35
C ILE A 794 28.32 -23.36 11.92
N ALA A 795 27.57 -23.97 12.83
CA ALA A 795 26.44 -23.33 13.50
C ALA A 795 26.92 -22.22 14.46
N GLU A 796 27.98 -22.46 15.27
CA GLU A 796 28.58 -21.44 16.11
C GLU A 796 29.16 -20.27 15.31
N VAL A 797 29.72 -20.54 14.13
CA VAL A 797 30.16 -19.47 13.19
C VAL A 797 28.99 -18.63 12.66
N LEU A 798 27.86 -19.25 12.33
CA LEU A 798 26.67 -18.51 11.91
C LEU A 798 26.06 -17.69 13.05
N ASP A 799 26.25 -18.12 14.28
CA ASP A 799 25.75 -17.42 15.47
C ASP A 799 26.67 -16.28 15.95
N MET A 800 27.90 -16.18 15.42
CA MET A 800 28.83 -15.09 15.76
C MET A 800 28.28 -13.73 15.25
N PRO A 801 28.46 -12.65 16.06
CA PRO A 801 28.39 -11.28 15.54
C PRO A 801 29.38 -11.10 14.38
N ILE A 802 28.98 -10.29 13.38
CA ILE A 802 29.82 -10.07 12.18
C ILE A 802 31.21 -9.48 12.56
N SER A 803 31.29 -8.64 13.59
CA SER A 803 32.56 -8.11 14.10
C SER A 803 33.49 -9.22 14.62
N GLU A 804 32.99 -10.15 15.46
CA GLU A 804 33.74 -11.31 15.97
C GLU A 804 34.13 -12.25 14.80
N ALA A 805 33.19 -12.49 13.87
CA ALA A 805 33.48 -13.29 12.70
C ALA A 805 34.56 -12.66 11.79
N ALA A 806 34.61 -11.32 11.68
CA ALA A 806 35.66 -10.62 10.93
C ALA A 806 37.05 -10.84 11.56
N GLU A 807 37.16 -10.76 12.89
CA GLU A 807 38.39 -11.07 13.61
C GLU A 807 38.78 -12.56 13.52
N PHE A 808 37.77 -13.47 13.68
CA PHE A 808 37.99 -14.92 13.60
C PHE A 808 38.54 -15.36 12.24
N PHE A 809 38.08 -14.74 11.16
CA PHE A 809 38.52 -15.03 9.80
C PHE A 809 39.56 -14.04 9.23
N GLU A 810 40.19 -13.20 10.08
CA GLU A 810 41.22 -12.25 9.65
C GLU A 810 42.34 -12.91 8.79
N PRO A 811 42.83 -14.13 9.13
CA PRO A 811 43.87 -14.78 8.32
C PRO A 811 43.37 -15.25 6.93
N ILE A 812 42.07 -15.28 6.71
CA ILE A 812 41.44 -15.75 5.46
C ILE A 812 40.92 -14.55 4.66
N SER A 813 41.78 -13.88 3.94
CA SER A 813 41.52 -12.62 3.22
C SER A 813 40.27 -12.71 2.31
N SER A 814 39.98 -13.88 1.73
CA SER A 814 38.83 -14.10 0.89
C SER A 814 37.46 -14.08 1.64
N ILE A 815 37.48 -14.34 2.96
CA ILE A 815 36.30 -14.27 3.85
C ILE A 815 36.31 -12.92 4.56
N HIS A 816 37.46 -12.55 5.14
CA HIS A 816 37.63 -11.33 5.94
C HIS A 816 37.16 -10.07 5.19
N ARG A 817 37.47 -9.93 3.88
CA ARG A 817 37.03 -8.79 3.06
C ARG A 817 35.51 -8.62 3.06
N TYR A 818 34.75 -9.70 3.02
CA TYR A 818 33.27 -9.65 3.04
C TYR A 818 32.74 -9.18 4.40
N LEU A 819 33.34 -9.71 5.47
CA LEU A 819 32.96 -9.38 6.83
C LEU A 819 33.37 -7.96 7.22
N ALA A 820 34.56 -7.52 6.82
CA ALA A 820 35.02 -6.15 7.03
C ALA A 820 34.08 -5.13 6.39
N THR A 821 33.64 -5.37 5.13
CA THR A 821 32.65 -4.48 4.48
C THR A 821 31.34 -4.39 5.23
N LEU A 822 30.87 -5.50 5.83
CA LEU A 822 29.67 -5.50 6.67
C LEU A 822 29.89 -4.71 7.99
N VAL A 823 31.09 -4.76 8.55
CA VAL A 823 31.47 -3.95 9.74
C VAL A 823 31.51 -2.46 9.37
N ASP A 824 32.11 -2.12 8.20
CA ASP A 824 32.23 -0.74 7.71
C ASP A 824 30.86 -0.06 7.53
N VAL A 825 29.83 -0.80 7.10
CA VAL A 825 28.46 -0.27 7.00
C VAL A 825 27.72 -0.27 8.34
N GLY A 826 28.38 -0.56 9.45
CA GLY A 826 27.81 -0.52 10.80
C GLY A 826 26.98 -1.74 11.20
N LEU A 827 27.18 -2.91 10.55
CA LEU A 827 26.44 -4.16 10.86
C LEU A 827 27.24 -5.13 11.72
N GLY A 828 28.31 -4.67 12.41
CA GLY A 828 29.18 -5.54 13.21
C GLY A 828 28.45 -6.30 14.32
N TYR A 829 27.37 -5.76 14.87
CA TYR A 829 26.57 -6.35 15.94
C TYR A 829 25.59 -7.44 15.45
N VAL A 830 25.21 -7.44 14.16
CA VAL A 830 24.30 -8.42 13.58
C VAL A 830 24.96 -9.78 13.53
N ARG A 831 24.21 -10.87 13.87
CA ARG A 831 24.75 -12.22 13.76
C ARG A 831 24.81 -12.66 12.29
N LEU A 832 25.88 -13.34 11.92
CA LEU A 832 26.16 -13.74 10.54
C LEU A 832 25.03 -14.61 9.92
N GLY A 833 24.43 -15.48 10.71
CA GLY A 833 23.30 -16.34 10.34
C GLY A 833 21.91 -15.82 10.73
N GLN A 834 21.79 -14.55 11.18
CA GLN A 834 20.52 -13.96 11.57
C GLN A 834 19.50 -14.03 10.43
N SER A 835 18.29 -14.48 10.74
CA SER A 835 17.23 -14.60 9.72
C SER A 835 16.89 -13.25 9.09
N ALA A 836 16.69 -13.23 7.77
CA ALA A 836 16.24 -12.05 7.05
C ALA A 836 14.91 -11.47 7.57
N THR A 837 14.06 -12.33 8.16
CA THR A 837 12.76 -11.92 8.71
C THR A 837 12.87 -11.16 10.04
N THR A 838 14.01 -11.24 10.71
CA THR A 838 14.27 -10.54 11.99
C THR A 838 15.10 -9.27 11.80
N LEU A 839 15.61 -9.01 10.59
CA LEU A 839 16.35 -7.79 10.29
C LEU A 839 15.37 -6.60 10.15
N SER A 840 15.77 -5.44 10.63
CA SER A 840 15.10 -4.18 10.32
C SER A 840 15.28 -3.81 8.85
N GLY A 841 14.41 -2.91 8.33
CA GLY A 841 14.52 -2.41 6.96
C GLY A 841 15.89 -1.78 6.66
N GLY A 842 16.40 -0.98 7.58
CA GLY A 842 17.72 -0.35 7.46
C GLY A 842 18.89 -1.35 7.52
N GLU A 843 18.79 -2.41 8.35
CA GLU A 843 19.80 -3.49 8.37
C GLU A 843 19.81 -4.26 7.04
N ALA A 844 18.64 -4.63 6.53
CA ALA A 844 18.50 -5.29 5.22
C ALA A 844 19.12 -4.44 4.09
N GLN A 845 18.85 -3.14 4.08
CA GLN A 845 19.39 -2.18 3.14
C GLN A 845 20.92 -2.12 3.19
N ARG A 846 21.48 -2.04 4.39
CA ARG A 846 22.95 -2.03 4.58
C ARG A 846 23.61 -3.34 4.16
N VAL A 847 22.97 -4.51 4.36
CA VAL A 847 23.47 -5.80 3.83
C VAL A 847 23.53 -5.77 2.30
N LYS A 848 22.48 -5.21 1.64
CA LYS A 848 22.48 -5.03 0.18
C LYS A 848 23.61 -4.12 -0.28
N LEU A 849 23.77 -2.97 0.38
CA LEU A 849 24.84 -2.02 0.09
C LEU A 849 26.23 -2.67 0.24
N ALA A 850 26.49 -3.38 1.35
CA ALA A 850 27.74 -4.08 1.58
C ALA A 850 28.04 -5.12 0.47
N THR A 851 27.02 -5.79 -0.03
CA THR A 851 27.16 -6.76 -1.14
C THR A 851 27.60 -6.09 -2.44
N GLU A 852 27.07 -4.91 -2.74
CA GLU A 852 27.45 -4.17 -3.95
C GLU A 852 28.85 -3.54 -3.83
N LEU A 853 29.24 -3.06 -2.64
CA LEU A 853 30.56 -2.52 -2.36
C LEU A 853 31.70 -3.51 -2.61
N GLN A 854 31.43 -4.80 -2.51
CA GLN A 854 32.42 -5.88 -2.73
C GLN A 854 32.70 -6.10 -4.22
N LYS A 855 31.79 -5.65 -5.10
CA LYS A 855 31.97 -5.81 -6.54
C LYS A 855 32.96 -4.78 -7.09
N ARG A 856 33.64 -5.14 -8.16
CA ARG A 856 34.53 -4.18 -8.85
C ARG A 856 33.66 -3.11 -9.53
N SER A 857 33.98 -1.86 -9.30
CA SER A 857 33.39 -0.72 -9.99
C SER A 857 34.34 -0.15 -11.03
N ASN A 858 33.80 0.29 -12.15
CA ASN A 858 34.50 0.99 -13.23
C ASN A 858 34.27 2.52 -13.18
N GLY A 859 33.62 3.05 -12.13
CA GLY A 859 33.32 4.48 -12.01
C GLY A 859 32.12 4.96 -12.83
N ARG A 860 31.33 4.06 -13.43
CA ARG A 860 30.15 4.36 -14.25
C ARG A 860 28.87 3.71 -13.72
N THR A 861 28.84 3.43 -12.41
CA THR A 861 27.66 2.88 -11.74
C THR A 861 26.89 3.99 -11.04
N ILE A 862 25.58 4.00 -11.21
CA ILE A 862 24.68 4.81 -10.39
C ILE A 862 24.06 3.96 -9.29
N TYR A 863 24.19 4.43 -8.06
CA TYR A 863 23.55 3.87 -6.86
C TYR A 863 22.36 4.73 -6.49
N ILE A 864 21.17 4.14 -6.40
CA ILE A 864 19.96 4.81 -5.93
C ILE A 864 19.59 4.21 -4.58
N LEU A 865 19.56 5.04 -3.54
CA LEU A 865 19.22 4.66 -2.18
C LEU A 865 17.98 5.43 -1.72
N ASP A 866 17.03 4.73 -1.13
CA ASP A 866 15.80 5.31 -0.61
C ASP A 866 15.87 5.33 0.92
N GLU A 867 15.96 6.53 1.50
CA GLU A 867 16.07 6.82 2.93
C GLU A 867 17.08 5.91 3.66
N PRO A 868 18.36 5.91 3.26
CA PRO A 868 19.35 5.00 3.82
C PRO A 868 19.71 5.25 5.29
N THR A 869 19.29 6.37 5.88
CA THR A 869 19.53 6.71 7.29
C THR A 869 18.42 6.23 8.22
N THR A 870 17.39 5.59 7.69
CA THR A 870 16.28 5.05 8.48
C THR A 870 16.74 4.15 9.62
N GLY A 871 16.35 4.47 10.86
CA GLY A 871 16.71 3.70 12.06
C GLY A 871 18.18 3.78 12.47
N LEU A 872 18.90 4.79 11.98
CA LEU A 872 20.32 4.97 12.30
C LEU A 872 20.55 6.06 13.35
N HIS A 873 21.39 5.73 14.31
CA HIS A 873 21.98 6.72 15.20
C HIS A 873 23.02 7.58 14.47
N PHE A 874 23.29 8.81 14.94
CA PHE A 874 24.26 9.75 14.37
C PHE A 874 25.62 9.13 14.02
N GLU A 875 26.15 8.27 14.90
CA GLU A 875 27.42 7.57 14.66
C GLU A 875 27.34 6.57 13.51
N ASP A 876 26.19 5.90 13.32
CA ASP A 876 25.98 4.97 12.22
C ASP A 876 25.80 5.74 10.90
N ILE A 877 25.16 6.93 10.93
CA ILE A 877 25.05 7.84 9.79
C ILE A 877 26.46 8.30 9.36
N ARG A 878 27.31 8.68 10.32
CA ARG A 878 28.70 9.06 10.04
C ARG A 878 29.47 7.96 9.29
N LYS A 879 29.33 6.69 9.74
CA LYS A 879 29.92 5.53 9.06
C LYS A 879 29.35 5.34 7.65
N LEU A 880 28.03 5.42 7.51
CA LEU A 880 27.38 5.33 6.21
C LEU A 880 27.89 6.39 5.24
N MET A 881 28.05 7.64 5.70
CA MET A 881 28.57 8.73 4.87
C MET A 881 30.01 8.48 4.37
N LEU A 882 30.86 7.87 5.18
CA LEU A 882 32.20 7.46 4.74
C LEU A 882 32.12 6.45 3.59
N VAL A 883 31.20 5.50 3.69
CA VAL A 883 30.98 4.47 2.66
C VAL A 883 30.45 5.09 1.36
N LEU A 884 29.45 5.97 1.45
CA LEU A 884 28.84 6.63 0.27
C LEU A 884 29.87 7.53 -0.44
N ASN A 885 30.65 8.31 0.33
CA ASN A 885 31.73 9.12 -0.23
C ASN A 885 32.81 8.26 -0.90
N GLY A 886 33.17 7.12 -0.32
CA GLY A 886 34.11 6.19 -0.94
C GLY A 886 33.61 5.57 -2.25
N LEU A 887 32.31 5.48 -2.48
CA LEU A 887 31.74 5.12 -3.78
C LEU A 887 31.91 6.26 -4.81
N VAL A 888 31.63 7.49 -4.38
CA VAL A 888 31.75 8.68 -5.26
C VAL A 888 33.19 8.92 -5.64
N GLU A 889 34.15 8.77 -4.73
CA GLU A 889 35.59 8.87 -4.98
C GLU A 889 36.12 7.89 -6.03
N LYS A 890 35.40 6.77 -6.22
CA LYS A 890 35.67 5.82 -7.33
C LYS A 890 35.04 6.22 -8.65
N GLY A 891 34.45 7.42 -8.75
CA GLY A 891 33.82 7.96 -9.95
C GLY A 891 32.36 7.60 -10.14
N ASN A 892 31.73 6.84 -9.19
CA ASN A 892 30.32 6.46 -9.26
C ASN A 892 29.41 7.63 -8.88
N THR A 893 28.15 7.54 -9.29
CA THR A 893 27.10 8.45 -8.84
C THR A 893 26.34 7.81 -7.69
N VAL A 894 26.09 8.56 -6.63
CA VAL A 894 25.22 8.13 -5.53
C VAL A 894 24.06 9.11 -5.43
N LEU A 895 22.86 8.64 -5.73
CA LEU A 895 21.61 9.38 -5.61
C LEU A 895 20.85 8.87 -4.38
N VAL A 896 20.60 9.74 -3.43
CA VAL A 896 19.86 9.40 -2.19
C VAL A 896 18.57 10.21 -2.11
N ILE A 897 17.46 9.54 -1.77
CA ILE A 897 16.26 10.23 -1.29
C ILE A 897 16.44 10.37 0.22
N GLU A 898 16.48 11.60 0.74
CA GLU A 898 16.78 11.82 2.15
C GLU A 898 16.10 13.04 2.76
N HIS A 899 15.88 12.94 4.07
CA HIS A 899 15.37 14.00 4.93
C HIS A 899 16.36 14.36 6.04
N ASN A 900 17.32 13.49 6.32
CA ASN A 900 18.31 13.71 7.36
C ASN A 900 19.27 14.83 6.97
N LEU A 901 19.30 15.91 7.77
CA LEU A 901 20.10 17.10 7.47
C LEU A 901 21.60 16.84 7.44
N ASP A 902 22.10 15.85 8.19
CA ASP A 902 23.52 15.49 8.16
C ASP A 902 23.96 14.90 6.81
N VAL A 903 23.09 14.14 6.16
CA VAL A 903 23.32 13.64 4.79
C VAL A 903 23.16 14.78 3.78
N VAL A 904 22.08 15.55 3.91
CA VAL A 904 21.74 16.61 2.97
C VAL A 904 22.81 17.70 2.95
N LYS A 905 23.31 18.16 4.14
CA LYS A 905 24.40 19.15 4.22
C LYS A 905 25.74 18.61 3.67
N SER A 906 25.92 17.28 3.65
CA SER A 906 27.14 16.62 3.16
C SER A 906 27.10 16.28 1.68
N ALA A 907 25.95 16.44 0.99
CA ALA A 907 25.78 16.16 -0.42
C ALA A 907 26.53 17.19 -1.30
N ASP A 908 26.97 16.78 -2.47
CA ASP A 908 27.58 17.69 -3.46
C ASP A 908 26.50 18.50 -4.22
N TRP A 909 25.32 17.90 -4.42
CA TRP A 909 24.21 18.49 -5.16
C TRP A 909 22.88 18.10 -4.51
N ILE A 910 21.93 19.02 -4.46
CA ILE A 910 20.58 18.82 -3.96
C ILE A 910 19.58 19.09 -5.06
N ILE A 911 18.50 18.28 -5.07
CA ILE A 911 17.29 18.50 -5.84
C ILE A 911 16.16 18.54 -4.82
N ASP A 912 15.61 19.73 -4.56
CA ASP A 912 14.54 19.94 -3.58
C ASP A 912 13.18 19.95 -4.27
N MET A 913 12.33 19.01 -3.87
CA MET A 913 10.98 18.81 -4.42
C MET A 913 9.92 19.44 -3.51
N GLY A 914 8.96 20.11 -4.11
CA GLY A 914 7.90 20.74 -3.32
C GLY A 914 6.95 21.59 -4.20
N PRO A 915 6.46 22.74 -3.66
CA PRO A 915 6.71 23.25 -2.29
C PRO A 915 5.97 22.45 -1.20
N GLU A 916 4.81 21.87 -1.51
CA GLU A 916 3.98 21.09 -0.58
C GLU A 916 3.91 19.60 -0.97
N GLY A 917 3.13 18.82 -0.23
CA GLY A 917 2.78 17.44 -0.60
C GLY A 917 1.54 17.38 -1.51
N GLY A 918 1.33 16.21 -2.17
CA GLY A 918 0.15 15.95 -2.99
C GLY A 918 0.00 16.89 -4.18
N SER A 919 -1.19 17.44 -4.37
CA SER A 919 -1.52 18.34 -5.50
C SER A 919 -0.77 19.67 -5.46
N GLY A 920 -0.41 20.14 -4.28
CA GLY A 920 0.40 21.35 -4.06
C GLY A 920 1.91 21.15 -4.27
N GLY A 921 2.35 19.93 -4.55
CA GLY A 921 3.74 19.57 -4.78
C GLY A 921 4.04 19.21 -6.23
N GLY A 922 5.03 18.35 -6.42
CA GLY A 922 5.36 17.78 -7.73
C GLY A 922 6.16 18.70 -8.65
N THR A 923 6.83 19.70 -8.10
CA THR A 923 7.75 20.57 -8.83
C THR A 923 9.14 20.56 -8.19
N VAL A 924 10.16 21.00 -8.92
CA VAL A 924 11.49 21.27 -8.36
C VAL A 924 11.50 22.71 -7.85
N VAL A 925 11.67 22.87 -6.53
CA VAL A 925 11.71 24.19 -5.87
C VAL A 925 13.09 24.81 -5.98
N ALA A 926 14.12 23.97 -5.75
CA ALA A 926 15.52 24.38 -5.81
C ALA A 926 16.41 23.23 -6.30
N GLN A 927 17.51 23.57 -6.96
CA GLN A 927 18.58 22.64 -7.28
C GLN A 927 19.92 23.37 -7.23
N GLY A 928 20.93 22.73 -6.72
CA GLY A 928 22.27 23.33 -6.57
C GLY A 928 23.05 22.66 -5.44
N THR A 929 24.12 23.33 -5.03
CA THR A 929 24.86 22.94 -3.81
C THR A 929 23.97 23.18 -2.57
N PRO A 930 24.26 22.55 -1.42
CA PRO A 930 23.53 22.84 -0.19
C PRO A 930 23.50 24.33 0.18
N GLU A 931 24.60 25.04 -0.12
CA GLU A 931 24.74 26.48 0.09
C GLU A 931 23.80 27.29 -0.83
N ASP A 932 23.64 26.88 -2.10
CA ASP A 932 22.71 27.51 -3.05
C ASP A 932 21.25 27.32 -2.61
N VAL A 933 20.90 26.07 -2.27
CA VAL A 933 19.53 25.72 -1.86
C VAL A 933 19.14 26.43 -0.56
N ALA A 934 20.08 26.64 0.36
CA ALA A 934 19.85 27.37 1.61
C ALA A 934 19.46 28.84 1.38
N GLN A 935 19.72 29.42 0.19
CA GLN A 935 19.40 30.80 -0.15
C GLN A 935 18.05 30.95 -0.90
N VAL A 936 17.43 29.83 -1.31
CA VAL A 936 16.20 29.88 -2.10
C VAL A 936 15.00 30.11 -1.19
N GLU A 937 14.29 31.22 -1.39
CA GLU A 937 13.04 31.51 -0.71
C GLU A 937 11.97 30.47 -1.14
N GLY A 938 11.25 29.92 -0.15
CA GLY A 938 10.19 28.91 -0.36
C GLY A 938 10.70 27.46 -0.37
N SER A 939 12.00 27.21 -0.23
CA SER A 939 12.57 25.90 0.05
C SER A 939 12.56 25.62 1.55
N PHE A 940 11.67 24.75 2.00
CA PHE A 940 11.68 24.31 3.41
C PHE A 940 12.99 23.60 3.78
N THR A 941 13.52 22.77 2.90
CA THR A 941 14.84 22.15 3.08
C THR A 941 15.95 23.21 3.23
N GLY A 942 15.92 24.26 2.39
CA GLY A 942 16.84 25.39 2.46
C GLY A 942 16.79 26.13 3.80
N GLU A 943 15.61 26.36 4.34
CA GLU A 943 15.40 27.02 5.63
C GLU A 943 16.06 26.26 6.81
N TYR A 944 15.95 24.91 6.81
CA TYR A 944 16.61 24.10 7.82
C TYR A 944 18.11 23.95 7.58
N LEU A 945 18.58 23.94 6.31
CA LEU A 945 20.00 23.91 5.96
C LEU A 945 20.76 25.13 6.48
N GLN A 946 20.14 26.32 6.48
CA GLN A 946 20.75 27.53 7.04
C GLN A 946 21.22 27.34 8.48
N ARG A 947 20.55 26.50 9.27
CA ARG A 947 20.89 26.27 10.68
C ARG A 947 22.09 25.34 10.89
N VAL A 948 22.41 24.51 9.89
CA VAL A 948 23.44 23.45 9.99
C VAL A 948 24.67 23.67 9.12
N LEU A 949 24.61 24.65 8.21
CA LEU A 949 25.74 25.06 7.35
C LEU A 949 26.61 26.16 7.98
N VAL A 950 26.21 26.70 9.13
CA VAL A 950 26.91 27.78 9.84
C VAL A 950 28.07 27.23 10.68
#